data_1667d21b9097aa9073407e16cfcf8303
#
_entry.id   1667d21b9097aa9073407e16cfcf8303
#
_cell.length_a   1.000
_cell.length_b   1.000
_cell.length_c   1.000
_cell.angle_alpha   90.00
_cell.angle_beta   90.00
_cell.angle_gamma   90.00
#
_symmetry.space_group_name_H-M   'P 1'
#
loop_
_entity.id
_entity.type
_entity.pdbx_description
1 polymer ?
#
loop_
_entity_poly.entity_id
_entity_poly.type
_entity_poly.pdbx_seq_one_letter_code
_entity_poly.pdbx_strand_id
1 'polypeptide(L)'
;MASNKNLSNITLIYDNPKDKAHSKMNDMYFKQDILTPNIKEDIFVVNGYHNSYAANNINASQISYIPFLVSAYTFNAKANNNTLILKAGELSSVYYLKPTDKEVANPKASGLDNKYNFLITPAIARKGEVNNNTLNFLKDAYVNMGVENTYTLPLNGAPYIVGAFGIDANANNNSVILNKGVRIDFHTTPYKQSSLGANIFDERMTHIVGAMVYNGNAKNNKVIIDGASLLVHGPSGAYSTSAATHLAGTFVDVNNNQSYEVSNNSVLINDLKLDLRVDTKNTPLAYNAILQGEIYGGKIIQGNAYKNNIDIKNLQTLLNLNANIEVRALLDLYGGATSNGVANDNNININLQAPFEINSNPTGKNEFNLYGGVATKGANRNNIIIKGDLTQDLIVENYQDKIQITAAKTLSSKANNNSIVIKNSNIAMPLYLYGVSKATLDNKDYYASSANANSVVLDNVKSGRNLTTIIEADNLEKNTIKYNMVQSLSNASNIDKGSKIILRANQSANDNILNIKDYSSAAHDNVYIIKAEEESSNNDFIFDNVTLGTASDKREGSVIIVAGISKNTHDNYIHINNLNIDEYKNQEAIFIAPSATYNINDKSYNNTLYLSGDTNIFKNTNIDVLAGNILSLKNENSFSYKALDHKNNTNNHLILNTNIKANMVNNFDHYSFILKDNVKTYLSTKEEINISKESSINIYTNNNVKNKSFILMQSEKGFVDENNKHLNQEDLQSLLNVLVKNNKSLHKNIKAKVQKAKYTLSVSNDAKSIVVNLNKN
;
A
#
# COMPACT_ATOMS: atom_id res chain seq x y z
N MET A 1 35.03 -25.63 10.02
CA MET A 1 36.14 -26.03 9.14
C MET A 1 36.35 -24.98 8.08
N ALA A 2 37.60 -24.63 7.79
CA ALA A 2 37.95 -23.74 6.69
C ALA A 2 38.88 -24.47 5.69
N SER A 3 38.65 -24.33 4.39
CA SER A 3 39.38 -25.11 3.38
C SER A 3 39.31 -24.47 2.00
N ASN A 4 40.38 -24.68 1.20
CA ASN A 4 40.40 -24.42 -0.25
C ASN A 4 39.80 -25.61 -1.05
N LYS A 5 39.27 -26.59 -0.40
CA LYS A 5 38.56 -27.74 -1.02
C LYS A 5 37.07 -27.64 -0.71
N ASN A 6 36.26 -28.33 -1.51
CA ASN A 6 34.81 -28.42 -1.26
C ASN A 6 34.55 -29.01 0.15
N LEU A 7 33.69 -28.32 0.89
CA LEU A 7 33.15 -28.76 2.16
C LEU A 7 31.66 -29.03 2.00
N SER A 8 31.28 -30.28 1.97
CA SER A 8 29.91 -30.69 1.72
C SER A 8 29.44 -31.78 2.65
N ASN A 9 28.14 -31.85 2.90
CA ASN A 9 27.49 -32.86 3.74
C ASN A 9 27.96 -32.86 5.21
N ILE A 10 28.36 -31.70 5.72
CA ILE A 10 28.78 -31.55 7.12
C ILE A 10 27.52 -31.27 7.96
N THR A 11 27.28 -32.10 8.97
CA THR A 11 26.29 -31.83 9.99
C THR A 11 26.96 -31.47 11.29
N LEU A 12 26.72 -30.25 11.77
CA LEU A 12 27.16 -29.78 13.05
C LEU A 12 25.95 -29.68 13.98
N ILE A 13 26.00 -30.33 15.12
CA ILE A 13 24.95 -30.27 16.13
C ILE A 13 25.50 -29.53 17.33
N TYR A 14 24.85 -28.40 17.63
CA TYR A 14 25.05 -27.68 18.86
C TYR A 14 24.06 -28.20 19.92
N ASP A 15 24.57 -28.85 20.92
CA ASP A 15 23.81 -29.42 22.02
C ASP A 15 24.38 -28.86 23.33
N ASN A 16 23.70 -27.88 23.90
CA ASN A 16 24.14 -27.27 25.15
C ASN A 16 23.21 -27.70 26.31
N PRO A 17 23.59 -28.74 27.08
CA PRO A 17 22.91 -28.98 28.32
C PRO A 17 23.42 -28.02 29.37
N LYS A 18 22.69 -26.94 29.53
CA LYS A 18 22.61 -26.03 30.69
C LYS A 18 23.90 -25.56 31.33
N ASP A 19 25.07 -25.70 31.24
CA ASP A 19 25.96 -25.03 32.20
C ASP A 19 27.46 -24.79 31.89
N LYS A 20 28.03 -25.07 30.79
CA LYS A 20 29.50 -24.83 30.64
C LYS A 20 30.03 -24.68 29.22
N ALA A 21 29.20 -24.44 28.25
CA ALA A 21 29.62 -24.53 26.87
C ALA A 21 30.36 -23.29 26.32
N HIS A 22 30.27 -22.16 26.98
CA HIS A 22 30.93 -20.95 26.50
C HIS A 22 32.44 -21.06 26.31
N SER A 23 33.13 -21.71 27.26
CA SER A 23 34.58 -21.91 27.15
C SER A 23 34.98 -22.97 26.11
N LYS A 24 34.21 -24.04 25.97
CA LYS A 24 34.53 -25.14 25.03
C LYS A 24 34.28 -24.81 23.58
N MET A 25 33.27 -24.00 23.28
CA MET A 25 33.02 -23.57 21.90
C MET A 25 34.05 -22.53 21.43
N ASN A 26 34.46 -21.62 22.28
CA ASN A 26 35.57 -20.71 21.97
C ASN A 26 36.84 -21.50 21.59
N ASP A 27 37.16 -22.55 22.32
CA ASP A 27 38.33 -23.40 22.05
C ASP A 27 38.19 -24.21 20.76
N MET A 28 36.97 -24.60 20.38
CA MET A 28 36.76 -25.46 19.20
C MET A 28 36.73 -24.70 17.87
N TYR A 29 36.25 -23.46 17.85
CA TYR A 29 35.92 -22.78 16.62
C TYR A 29 36.79 -21.57 16.30
N PHE A 30 37.56 -21.04 17.26
CA PHE A 30 38.32 -19.82 17.13
C PHE A 30 39.78 -19.93 17.50
N LYS A 31 40.39 -21.08 17.23
CA LYS A 31 41.84 -21.12 17.17
C LYS A 31 42.30 -20.15 16.07
N GLN A 32 43.19 -19.26 16.40
CA GLN A 32 43.76 -18.23 15.55
C GLN A 32 44.27 -18.77 14.19
N ASP A 33 44.62 -20.05 14.14
CA ASP A 33 45.09 -20.78 12.98
C ASP A 33 44.04 -21.07 11.90
N ILE A 34 42.75 -20.91 12.20
CA ILE A 34 41.66 -21.11 11.24
C ILE A 34 41.38 -19.84 10.43
N LEU A 35 41.71 -18.70 10.99
CA LEU A 35 41.58 -17.39 10.34
C LEU A 35 42.89 -17.07 9.61
N THR A 36 42.97 -17.46 8.36
CA THR A 36 44.12 -17.11 7.52
C THR A 36 44.23 -15.60 7.29
N PRO A 37 45.45 -15.03 7.10
CA PRO A 37 45.62 -13.58 6.93
C PRO A 37 44.79 -12.94 5.83
N ASN A 38 44.42 -13.68 4.78
CA ASN A 38 43.59 -13.22 3.67
C ASN A 38 42.13 -13.01 4.04
N ILE A 39 41.70 -13.52 5.16
CA ILE A 39 40.37 -13.33 5.69
C ILE A 39 40.21 -11.94 6.33
N LYS A 40 41.28 -11.26 6.68
CA LYS A 40 41.29 -9.94 7.30
C LYS A 40 40.72 -8.83 6.39
N GLU A 41 40.65 -9.05 5.11
CA GLU A 41 40.11 -8.11 4.11
C GLU A 41 38.61 -8.29 3.90
N ASP A 42 38.03 -9.33 4.46
CA ASP A 42 36.61 -9.64 4.33
C ASP A 42 35.82 -9.06 5.54
N ILE A 43 34.69 -8.43 5.29
CA ILE A 43 33.83 -7.77 6.28
C ILE A 43 33.55 -8.66 7.49
N PHE A 44 33.45 -9.99 7.27
CA PHE A 44 33.22 -10.93 8.37
C PHE A 44 34.45 -11.26 9.14
N VAL A 45 35.54 -11.08 8.55
CA VAL A 45 36.82 -11.48 9.13
C VAL A 45 37.49 -10.33 9.85
N VAL A 46 37.19 -9.15 9.45
CA VAL A 46 37.46 -7.97 10.32
C VAL A 46 36.87 -8.21 11.71
N ASN A 47 35.87 -9.04 11.79
CA ASN A 47 35.24 -9.41 13.07
C ASN A 47 35.89 -10.59 13.83
N GLY A 48 36.65 -11.45 13.17
CA GLY A 48 37.62 -12.28 13.84
C GLY A 48 38.70 -11.51 14.60
N TYR A 49 38.91 -10.25 14.24
CA TYR A 49 39.72 -9.28 14.98
C TYR A 49 39.26 -9.10 16.44
N HIS A 50 38.01 -9.29 16.76
CA HIS A 50 37.54 -9.21 18.14
C HIS A 50 38.14 -10.22 19.08
N ASN A 51 38.45 -11.42 18.61
CA ASN A 51 39.10 -12.37 19.45
C ASN A 51 40.52 -11.94 19.84
N SER A 52 41.25 -11.33 18.92
CA SER A 52 42.59 -10.81 19.22
C SER A 52 42.52 -9.53 20.10
N TYR A 53 41.48 -8.75 19.92
CA TYR A 53 41.27 -7.53 20.72
C TYR A 53 40.78 -7.87 22.15
N ALA A 54 39.82 -8.73 22.28
CA ALA A 54 39.35 -9.22 23.56
C ALA A 54 40.48 -9.91 24.38
N ALA A 55 41.34 -10.62 23.70
CA ALA A 55 42.48 -11.28 24.36
C ALA A 55 43.55 -10.31 24.85
N ASN A 56 43.69 -9.14 24.24
CA ASN A 56 44.77 -8.22 24.55
C ASN A 56 44.41 -7.11 25.54
N ASN A 57 43.16 -6.70 25.61
CA ASN A 57 42.78 -5.45 26.30
C ASN A 57 41.62 -5.57 27.28
N ILE A 58 40.91 -6.65 27.36
CA ILE A 58 39.78 -6.86 28.27
C ILE A 58 40.04 -8.14 29.08
N ASN A 59 39.84 -8.06 30.36
CA ASN A 59 40.04 -9.20 31.25
C ASN A 59 39.23 -10.40 30.77
N ALA A 60 39.86 -11.40 30.20
CA ALA A 60 39.24 -12.54 29.52
C ALA A 60 38.20 -13.30 30.37
N SER A 61 38.24 -13.13 31.68
CA SER A 61 37.28 -13.66 32.64
C SER A 61 35.89 -13.00 32.60
N GLN A 62 35.76 -11.87 31.90
CA GLN A 62 34.51 -11.09 31.84
C GLN A 62 33.80 -11.17 30.50
N ILE A 63 34.36 -11.85 29.47
CA ILE A 63 33.80 -11.93 28.14
C ILE A 63 33.44 -13.38 27.83
N SER A 64 32.17 -13.62 27.75
CA SER A 64 31.59 -14.92 27.43
C SER A 64 30.78 -14.79 26.12
N TYR A 65 31.45 -14.66 24.98
CA TYR A 65 30.75 -14.56 23.70
C TYR A 65 31.38 -15.41 22.61
N ILE A 66 30.54 -15.93 21.71
CA ILE A 66 30.94 -16.62 20.49
C ILE A 66 30.52 -15.73 19.33
N PRO A 67 31.43 -15.01 18.67
CA PRO A 67 31.06 -14.13 17.57
C PRO A 67 30.64 -14.90 16.32
N PHE A 68 31.14 -16.15 16.16
CA PHE A 68 30.83 -16.95 14.97
C PHE A 68 30.57 -18.43 15.29
N LEU A 69 29.48 -18.96 14.74
CA LEU A 69 29.17 -20.39 14.72
C LEU A 69 28.98 -20.83 13.27
N VAL A 70 30.01 -21.48 12.69
CA VAL A 70 30.05 -21.82 11.28
C VAL A 70 30.45 -23.29 11.09
N SER A 71 29.66 -24.07 10.32
CA SER A 71 29.98 -25.47 10.03
C SER A 71 31.05 -25.61 8.94
N ALA A 72 30.92 -24.86 7.86
CA ALA A 72 31.81 -24.94 6.69
C ALA A 72 32.19 -23.56 6.16
N TYR A 73 33.48 -23.35 5.92
CA TYR A 73 33.98 -22.15 5.27
C TYR A 73 34.96 -22.51 4.14
N THR A 74 34.69 -22.03 2.93
CA THR A 74 35.51 -22.39 1.74
C THR A 74 36.02 -21.17 1.01
N PHE A 75 37.22 -21.33 0.42
CA PHE A 75 37.87 -20.40 -0.50
C PHE A 75 38.01 -21.03 -1.87
N ASN A 76 37.58 -20.35 -2.94
CA ASN A 76 37.59 -20.85 -4.31
C ASN A 76 37.02 -22.27 -4.46
N ALA A 77 36.01 -22.59 -3.61
CA ALA A 77 35.47 -23.94 -3.48
C ALA A 77 34.02 -23.89 -3.04
N LYS A 78 33.32 -25.02 -3.13
CA LYS A 78 31.89 -25.12 -2.80
C LYS A 78 31.69 -25.49 -1.34
N ALA A 79 30.68 -24.84 -0.71
CA ALA A 79 30.19 -25.18 0.62
C ALA A 79 28.70 -25.59 0.51
N ASN A 80 28.45 -26.86 0.18
CA ASN A 80 27.09 -27.33 -0.16
C ASN A 80 26.58 -28.42 0.78
N ASN A 81 25.25 -28.48 0.93
CA ASN A 81 24.56 -29.52 1.70
C ASN A 81 25.00 -29.59 3.18
N ASN A 82 25.38 -28.48 3.76
CA ASN A 82 25.80 -28.45 5.16
C ASN A 82 24.61 -28.12 6.06
N THR A 83 24.60 -28.70 7.24
CA THR A 83 23.53 -28.52 8.22
C THR A 83 24.11 -28.09 9.56
N LEU A 84 23.57 -27.03 10.13
CA LEU A 84 23.82 -26.64 11.51
C LEU A 84 22.51 -26.78 12.29
N ILE A 85 22.55 -27.60 13.33
CA ILE A 85 21.40 -27.89 14.20
C ILE A 85 21.66 -27.32 15.58
N LEU A 86 20.78 -26.44 16.06
CA LEU A 86 20.75 -25.99 17.45
C LEU A 86 19.63 -26.75 18.16
N LYS A 87 20.01 -27.52 19.17
CA LYS A 87 19.05 -28.25 20.01
C LYS A 87 18.50 -27.37 21.12
N ALA A 88 17.57 -27.88 21.89
CA ALA A 88 17.06 -27.23 23.09
C ALA A 88 18.21 -26.88 24.05
N GLY A 89 18.17 -25.68 24.59
CA GLY A 89 19.21 -25.12 25.43
C GLY A 89 19.56 -23.70 25.05
N GLU A 90 20.44 -23.05 25.78
CA GLU A 90 20.80 -21.68 25.60
C GLU A 90 22.14 -21.51 24.88
N LEU A 91 22.13 -20.76 23.77
CA LEU A 91 23.33 -20.16 23.19
C LEU A 91 23.34 -18.68 23.54
N SER A 92 24.14 -18.29 24.51
CA SER A 92 24.26 -16.90 24.92
C SER A 92 25.59 -16.30 24.48
N SER A 93 25.52 -15.14 23.84
CA SER A 93 26.67 -14.40 23.37
C SER A 93 26.36 -12.89 23.39
N VAL A 94 26.27 -12.33 24.61
CA VAL A 94 25.98 -10.91 24.81
C VAL A 94 27.21 -10.22 25.33
N TYR A 95 27.61 -9.17 24.64
CA TYR A 95 28.71 -8.30 25.05
C TYR A 95 28.17 -7.10 25.84
N TYR A 96 28.60 -7.01 27.11
CA TYR A 96 28.20 -5.90 28.00
C TYR A 96 29.28 -4.84 28.00
N LEU A 97 28.96 -3.64 27.51
CA LEU A 97 29.87 -2.49 27.60
C LEU A 97 29.73 -1.78 28.95
N LYS A 98 30.84 -1.64 29.68
CA LYS A 98 30.86 -0.97 30.96
C LYS A 98 31.34 0.48 30.83
N PRO A 99 30.83 1.40 31.70
CA PRO A 99 31.17 2.83 31.68
C PRO A 99 32.63 3.17 31.90
N THR A 100 33.34 2.31 32.51
CA THR A 100 34.72 2.55 32.92
C THR A 100 35.75 2.23 31.83
N ASP A 101 35.36 1.69 30.72
CA ASP A 101 36.27 1.34 29.63
C ASP A 101 36.63 2.60 28.86
N LYS A 102 37.82 3.16 29.12
CA LYS A 102 38.34 4.37 28.44
C LYS A 102 38.34 4.28 26.94
N GLU A 103 38.39 3.06 26.40
CA GLU A 103 38.38 2.75 24.99
C GLU A 103 36.99 2.94 24.38
N VAL A 104 35.95 2.72 25.16
CA VAL A 104 34.55 2.99 24.77
C VAL A 104 34.27 4.50 24.73
N ALA A 105 34.96 5.28 25.54
CA ALA A 105 34.81 6.74 25.57
C ALA A 105 35.40 7.46 24.35
N ASN A 106 36.32 6.85 23.62
CA ASN A 106 36.88 7.43 22.40
C ASN A 106 37.27 6.36 21.35
N PRO A 107 36.31 5.74 20.68
CA PRO A 107 36.56 4.65 19.74
C PRO A 107 37.45 5.03 18.55
N LYS A 108 37.48 6.31 18.15
CA LYS A 108 38.37 6.78 17.07
C LYS A 108 39.84 6.86 17.53
N ALA A 109 40.10 7.11 18.78
CA ALA A 109 41.48 7.19 19.31
C ALA A 109 42.14 5.83 19.47
N SER A 110 41.36 4.75 19.58
CA SER A 110 41.86 3.38 19.75
C SER A 110 42.10 2.63 18.43
N GLY A 111 41.82 3.25 17.30
CA GLY A 111 41.90 2.58 16.00
C GLY A 111 40.80 1.51 15.77
N LEU A 112 39.81 1.53 16.63
CA LEU A 112 38.66 0.62 16.59
C LEU A 112 37.59 1.23 15.65
N ASP A 113 37.68 0.90 14.37
CA ASP A 113 36.52 0.92 13.49
C ASP A 113 35.63 -0.26 13.87
N ASN A 114 34.74 -0.03 14.81
CA ASN A 114 34.16 -1.04 15.68
C ASN A 114 32.94 -1.67 15.04
N LYS A 115 33.14 -2.81 14.44
CA LYS A 115 32.08 -3.67 13.91
C LYS A 115 32.01 -4.94 14.75
N TYR A 116 30.99 -5.01 15.63
CA TYR A 116 30.71 -6.19 16.45
C TYR A 116 29.63 -7.04 15.77
N ASN A 117 30.02 -7.96 14.92
CA ASN A 117 29.05 -8.84 14.25
C ASN A 117 29.08 -10.23 14.89
N PHE A 118 27.92 -10.80 15.09
CA PHE A 118 27.71 -12.18 15.56
C PHE A 118 27.08 -12.95 14.41
N LEU A 119 27.65 -14.08 14.02
CA LEU A 119 27.18 -14.85 12.88
C LEU A 119 26.94 -16.33 13.23
N ILE A 120 25.74 -16.78 12.98
CA ILE A 120 25.38 -18.21 13.01
C ILE A 120 25.01 -18.62 11.58
N THR A 121 25.79 -19.54 10.99
CA THR A 121 25.52 -20.02 9.63
C THR A 121 26.10 -21.43 9.40
N PRO A 122 25.41 -22.32 8.66
CA PRO A 122 25.96 -23.62 8.30
C PRO A 122 27.08 -23.51 7.25
N ALA A 123 27.11 -22.46 6.42
CA ALA A 123 28.07 -22.40 5.34
C ALA A 123 28.46 -20.99 4.92
N ILE A 124 29.73 -20.81 4.62
CA ILE A 124 30.30 -19.63 3.96
C ILE A 124 31.10 -20.08 2.75
N ALA A 125 30.91 -19.46 1.59
CA ALA A 125 31.77 -19.65 0.42
C ALA A 125 32.26 -18.32 -0.12
N ARG A 126 33.57 -18.21 -0.35
CA ARG A 126 34.22 -17.12 -1.07
C ARG A 126 34.72 -17.59 -2.44
N LYS A 127 34.24 -16.94 -3.51
CA LYS A 127 34.56 -17.33 -4.93
C LYS A 127 34.20 -18.79 -5.21
N GLY A 128 32.92 -19.17 -4.98
CA GLY A 128 32.46 -20.54 -5.19
C GLY A 128 30.95 -20.62 -5.24
N GLU A 129 30.38 -21.64 -4.63
CA GLU A 129 28.94 -21.83 -4.49
C GLU A 129 28.59 -22.20 -3.06
N VAL A 130 27.45 -21.70 -2.60
CA VAL A 130 26.92 -22.04 -1.28
C VAL A 130 25.46 -22.45 -1.41
N ASN A 131 25.24 -23.76 -1.60
CA ASN A 131 23.92 -24.28 -1.96
C ASN A 131 23.43 -25.36 -0.99
N ASN A 132 22.10 -25.46 -0.85
CA ASN A 132 21.40 -26.50 -0.10
C ASN A 132 21.83 -26.60 1.38
N ASN A 133 22.20 -25.50 1.99
CA ASN A 133 22.59 -25.48 3.40
C ASN A 133 21.38 -25.19 4.30
N THR A 134 21.37 -25.77 5.49
CA THR A 134 20.26 -25.65 6.43
C THR A 134 20.74 -25.24 7.81
N LEU A 135 20.20 -24.18 8.33
CA LEU A 135 20.29 -23.79 9.73
C LEU A 135 18.98 -24.13 10.41
N ASN A 136 18.99 -25.07 11.35
CA ASN A 136 17.78 -25.60 11.97
C ASN A 136 17.82 -25.42 13.49
N PHE A 137 16.96 -24.57 14.01
CA PHE A 137 16.71 -24.43 15.44
C PHE A 137 15.59 -25.40 15.82
N LEU A 138 15.93 -26.41 16.61
CA LEU A 138 14.95 -27.37 17.08
C LEU A 138 14.05 -26.75 18.16
N LYS A 139 12.99 -27.45 18.47
CA LYS A 139 12.02 -27.02 19.49
C LYS A 139 12.71 -26.55 20.78
N ASP A 140 12.27 -25.41 21.32
CA ASP A 140 12.73 -24.81 22.56
C ASP A 140 14.23 -24.39 22.57
N ALA A 141 14.88 -24.24 21.43
CA ALA A 141 16.21 -23.65 21.35
C ALA A 141 16.13 -22.14 21.71
N TYR A 142 17.08 -21.69 22.50
CA TYR A 142 17.19 -20.31 22.93
C TYR A 142 18.51 -19.70 22.46
N VAL A 143 18.43 -18.56 21.82
CA VAL A 143 19.59 -17.77 21.38
C VAL A 143 19.49 -16.36 21.98
N ASN A 144 20.56 -15.95 22.66
CA ASN A 144 20.68 -14.62 23.23
C ASN A 144 22.01 -14.02 22.75
N MET A 145 21.96 -13.01 21.85
CA MET A 145 23.18 -12.53 21.22
C MET A 145 23.12 -11.05 20.87
N GLY A 146 24.30 -10.43 20.86
CA GLY A 146 24.45 -9.02 20.48
C GLY A 146 25.27 -8.20 21.47
N VAL A 147 25.05 -6.90 21.45
CA VAL A 147 25.75 -5.94 22.32
C VAL A 147 24.74 -5.23 23.21
N GLU A 148 24.84 -5.41 24.50
CA GLU A 148 24.08 -4.61 25.46
C GLU A 148 24.90 -3.38 25.82
N ASN A 149 24.43 -2.21 25.37
CA ASN A 149 25.11 -0.94 25.58
C ASN A 149 24.24 0.01 26.40
N THR A 150 24.79 0.47 27.51
CA THR A 150 24.16 1.50 28.36
C THR A 150 24.61 2.93 27.99
N TYR A 151 25.36 3.11 26.90
CA TYR A 151 26.00 4.37 26.53
C TYR A 151 25.58 4.97 25.22
N THR A 152 25.92 6.27 25.09
CA THR A 152 25.60 7.16 23.98
C THR A 152 26.47 7.00 22.73
N LEU A 153 27.43 6.08 22.74
CA LEU A 153 28.36 5.94 21.60
C LEU A 153 27.82 5.00 20.51
N PRO A 154 27.90 5.41 19.25
CA PRO A 154 27.50 4.56 18.15
C PRO A 154 28.53 3.45 17.95
N LEU A 155 28.26 2.29 18.50
CA LEU A 155 29.01 1.08 18.17
C LEU A 155 28.29 0.38 17.02
N ASN A 156 29.05 -0.07 16.03
CA ASN A 156 28.52 -0.82 14.93
C ASN A 156 28.60 -2.31 15.25
N GLY A 157 27.48 -3.01 15.34
CA GLY A 157 27.46 -4.45 15.57
C GLY A 157 26.06 -4.99 15.51
N ALA A 158 25.88 -6.06 14.75
CA ALA A 158 24.58 -6.69 14.59
C ALA A 158 24.68 -8.22 14.62
N PRO A 159 23.70 -8.90 15.22
CA PRO A 159 23.57 -10.34 15.13
C PRO A 159 23.02 -10.77 13.78
N TYR A 160 23.63 -11.84 13.22
CA TYR A 160 23.25 -12.45 11.96
C TYR A 160 22.97 -13.93 12.14
N ILE A 161 21.78 -14.36 11.78
CA ILE A 161 21.37 -15.76 11.66
C ILE A 161 21.10 -16.02 10.19
N VAL A 162 21.97 -16.78 9.52
CA VAL A 162 21.97 -16.87 8.05
C VAL A 162 22.06 -18.33 7.59
N GLY A 163 21.18 -18.73 6.68
CA GLY A 163 21.20 -20.08 6.11
C GLY A 163 22.41 -20.35 5.23
N ALA A 164 22.98 -19.31 4.59
CA ALA A 164 24.24 -19.39 3.87
C ALA A 164 24.79 -18.00 3.58
N PHE A 165 26.12 -17.90 3.50
CA PHE A 165 26.81 -16.67 3.20
C PHE A 165 27.72 -16.80 1.98
N GLY A 166 27.47 -16.02 0.94
CA GLY A 166 28.23 -16.02 -0.31
C GLY A 166 28.99 -14.72 -0.54
N ILE A 167 30.27 -14.80 -0.91
CA ILE A 167 31.12 -13.65 -1.32
C ILE A 167 31.70 -13.98 -2.69
N ASP A 168 31.37 -13.17 -3.70
CA ASP A 168 31.64 -13.52 -5.10
C ASP A 168 31.16 -14.94 -5.43
N ALA A 169 29.98 -15.30 -4.93
CA ALA A 169 29.47 -16.67 -4.94
C ALA A 169 27.94 -16.70 -5.07
N ASN A 170 27.42 -17.69 -5.78
CA ASN A 170 25.99 -17.93 -5.85
C ASN A 170 25.49 -18.69 -4.62
N ALA A 171 24.28 -18.33 -4.15
CA ALA A 171 23.64 -18.98 -2.99
C ALA A 171 22.25 -19.47 -3.36
N ASN A 172 22.06 -20.80 -3.42
CA ASN A 172 20.78 -21.37 -3.82
C ASN A 172 20.28 -22.43 -2.84
N ASN A 173 18.95 -22.49 -2.66
CA ASN A 173 18.24 -23.48 -1.87
C ASN A 173 18.70 -23.54 -0.38
N ASN A 174 19.11 -22.44 0.20
CA ASN A 174 19.52 -22.40 1.59
C ASN A 174 18.34 -22.06 2.50
N SER A 175 18.37 -22.49 3.75
CA SER A 175 17.26 -22.27 4.67
C SER A 175 17.67 -21.97 6.09
N VAL A 176 16.86 -21.12 6.75
CA VAL A 176 16.79 -20.98 8.21
C VAL A 176 15.43 -21.47 8.65
N ILE A 177 15.41 -22.36 9.64
CA ILE A 177 14.18 -22.96 10.18
C ILE A 177 14.14 -22.71 11.68
N LEU A 178 13.13 -21.98 12.13
CA LEU A 178 12.83 -21.74 13.54
C LEU A 178 11.58 -22.54 13.90
N ASN A 179 11.77 -23.63 14.64
CA ASN A 179 10.68 -24.51 15.05
C ASN A 179 9.94 -23.95 16.29
N LYS A 180 8.84 -24.60 16.64
CA LYS A 180 7.97 -24.22 17.75
C LYS A 180 8.72 -24.06 19.07
N GLY A 181 8.47 -22.96 19.77
CA GLY A 181 9.08 -22.65 21.05
C GLY A 181 10.50 -22.08 20.97
N VAL A 182 11.06 -21.91 19.78
CA VAL A 182 12.34 -21.21 19.59
C VAL A 182 12.21 -19.79 20.09
N ARG A 183 13.20 -19.35 20.87
CA ARG A 183 13.31 -17.99 21.33
C ARG A 183 14.64 -17.39 20.89
N ILE A 184 14.59 -16.20 20.32
CA ILE A 184 15.76 -15.44 19.92
C ILE A 184 15.67 -14.05 20.54
N ASP A 185 16.66 -13.71 21.36
CA ASP A 185 16.83 -12.39 21.98
C ASP A 185 18.04 -11.71 21.32
N PHE A 186 17.81 -10.63 20.61
CA PHE A 186 18.84 -9.80 20.01
C PHE A 186 19.04 -8.53 20.81
N HIS A 187 20.29 -8.14 21.01
CA HIS A 187 20.69 -6.86 21.58
C HIS A 187 21.37 -6.02 20.50
N THR A 188 20.84 -4.84 20.23
CA THR A 188 21.29 -3.97 19.15
C THR A 188 22.00 -2.74 19.65
N THR A 189 22.88 -2.19 18.84
CA THR A 189 23.51 -0.88 19.07
C THR A 189 22.61 0.26 18.55
N PRO A 190 22.86 1.52 18.99
CA PRO A 190 22.06 2.65 18.54
C PRO A 190 22.07 2.82 17.03
N TYR A 191 20.89 2.88 16.44
CA TYR A 191 20.70 3.13 15.02
C TYR A 191 20.69 4.64 14.73
N LYS A 192 21.53 5.09 13.83
CA LYS A 192 21.41 6.42 13.23
C LYS A 192 20.80 6.26 11.85
N GLN A 193 19.58 6.73 11.68
CA GLN A 193 18.89 6.68 10.38
C GLN A 193 19.80 7.30 9.32
N SER A 194 20.47 6.47 8.54
CA SER A 194 21.08 6.92 7.29
C SER A 194 19.97 7.04 6.25
N SER A 195 20.03 8.10 5.47
CA SER A 195 19.12 8.34 4.34
C SER A 195 18.86 7.06 3.56
N LEU A 196 17.58 6.76 3.37
CA LEU A 196 17.06 5.64 2.59
C LEU A 196 17.94 5.35 1.37
N GLY A 197 18.60 4.19 1.33
CA GLY A 197 18.98 3.59 0.07
C GLY A 197 20.36 3.01 -0.08
N ALA A 198 21.28 3.18 0.84
CA ALA A 198 22.66 2.88 0.48
C ALA A 198 23.24 1.53 0.93
N ASN A 199 22.82 0.92 2.03
CA ASN A 199 23.44 -0.33 2.48
C ASN A 199 22.41 -1.36 2.95
N ILE A 200 22.36 -2.49 2.25
CA ILE A 200 21.63 -3.71 2.69
C ILE A 200 22.22 -4.24 3.99
N PHE A 201 23.47 -4.04 4.21
CA PHE A 201 24.21 -4.41 5.42
C PHE A 201 24.29 -3.19 6.35
N ASP A 202 23.14 -2.72 6.81
CA ASP A 202 23.18 -1.78 7.92
C ASP A 202 23.66 -2.56 9.16
N GLU A 203 24.88 -2.32 9.52
CA GLU A 203 25.62 -2.97 10.62
C GLU A 203 24.94 -2.82 12.00
N ARG A 204 23.77 -2.20 12.03
CA ARG A 204 23.01 -1.86 13.23
C ARG A 204 21.69 -2.61 13.36
N MET A 205 21.31 -3.36 12.32
CA MET A 205 20.08 -4.15 12.33
C MET A 205 20.38 -5.62 12.52
N THR A 206 19.53 -6.30 13.24
CA THR A 206 19.64 -7.76 13.38
C THR A 206 19.09 -8.44 12.14
N HIS A 207 19.62 -9.61 11.79
CA HIS A 207 19.27 -10.28 10.55
C HIS A 207 18.96 -11.76 10.77
N ILE A 208 17.82 -12.22 10.25
CA ILE A 208 17.51 -13.64 10.05
C ILE A 208 17.22 -13.84 8.57
N VAL A 209 18.13 -14.48 7.84
CA VAL A 209 18.14 -14.49 6.38
C VAL A 209 18.43 -15.89 5.81
N GLY A 210 17.63 -16.32 4.84
CA GLY A 210 17.87 -17.58 4.14
C GLY A 210 19.23 -17.63 3.45
N ALA A 211 19.64 -16.54 2.78
CA ALA A 211 21.01 -16.37 2.27
C ALA A 211 21.40 -14.90 2.20
N MET A 212 22.64 -14.59 2.55
CA MET A 212 23.28 -13.30 2.31
C MET A 212 24.38 -13.43 1.27
N VAL A 213 24.42 -12.54 0.30
CA VAL A 213 25.35 -12.64 -0.82
C VAL A 213 25.95 -11.28 -1.14
N TYR A 214 27.26 -11.26 -1.31
CA TYR A 214 28.01 -10.20 -2.00
C TYR A 214 28.35 -10.66 -3.41
N ASN A 215 27.93 -9.91 -4.43
CA ASN A 215 28.28 -10.18 -5.83
C ASN A 215 27.93 -11.61 -6.29
N GLY A 216 26.64 -11.96 -6.31
CA GLY A 216 26.20 -13.26 -6.80
C GLY A 216 24.68 -13.36 -6.93
N ASN A 217 24.21 -14.39 -7.61
CA ASN A 217 22.81 -14.72 -7.69
C ASN A 217 22.35 -15.48 -6.43
N ALA A 218 21.09 -15.27 -6.06
CA ALA A 218 20.51 -15.95 -4.91
C ALA A 218 19.08 -16.46 -5.22
N LYS A 219 18.91 -17.79 -5.23
CA LYS A 219 17.65 -18.41 -5.66
C LYS A 219 17.14 -19.44 -4.65
N ASN A 220 15.82 -19.49 -4.51
CA ASN A 220 15.12 -20.49 -3.69
C ASN A 220 15.56 -20.52 -2.22
N ASN A 221 16.10 -19.44 -1.69
CA ASN A 221 16.48 -19.37 -0.28
C ASN A 221 15.25 -19.02 0.57
N LYS A 222 15.21 -19.52 1.82
CA LYS A 222 14.01 -19.36 2.63
C LYS A 222 14.29 -19.19 4.11
N VAL A 223 13.40 -18.47 4.78
CA VAL A 223 13.24 -18.44 6.22
C VAL A 223 11.88 -19.07 6.55
N ILE A 224 11.85 -20.06 7.43
CA ILE A 224 10.63 -20.72 7.90
C ILE A 224 10.53 -20.50 9.40
N ILE A 225 9.44 -19.94 9.87
CA ILE A 225 9.17 -19.65 11.27
C ILE A 225 7.88 -20.34 11.68
N ASP A 226 7.97 -21.27 12.62
CA ASP A 226 6.85 -22.09 13.07
C ASP A 226 6.70 -22.06 14.62
N GLY A 227 6.05 -20.99 15.12
CA GLY A 227 5.81 -20.83 16.55
C GLY A 227 7.03 -20.31 17.34
N ALA A 228 7.78 -19.36 16.80
CA ALA A 228 8.94 -18.76 17.44
C ALA A 228 8.64 -17.38 18.05
N SER A 229 9.52 -16.97 18.99
CA SER A 229 9.56 -15.62 19.56
C SER A 229 10.87 -14.94 19.22
N LEU A 230 10.79 -13.75 18.66
CA LEU A 230 11.92 -12.87 18.37
C LEU A 230 11.79 -11.61 19.21
N LEU A 231 12.72 -11.38 20.13
CA LEU A 231 12.82 -10.21 20.95
C LEU A 231 14.04 -9.39 20.53
N VAL A 232 13.84 -8.13 20.20
CA VAL A 232 14.91 -7.21 19.81
C VAL A 232 14.99 -6.09 20.84
N HIS A 233 16.10 -6.03 21.56
CA HIS A 233 16.40 -4.98 22.51
C HIS A 233 17.19 -3.87 21.84
N GLY A 234 16.62 -2.68 21.78
CA GLY A 234 17.36 -1.45 21.48
C GLY A 234 18.18 -0.99 22.68
N PRO A 235 19.24 -0.22 22.46
CA PRO A 235 20.08 0.28 23.53
C PRO A 235 19.33 1.24 24.44
N SER A 236 19.54 1.13 25.73
CA SER A 236 19.09 2.10 26.72
C SER A 236 20.14 3.19 26.84
N GLY A 237 19.85 4.44 26.50
CA GLY A 237 20.72 5.52 26.90
C GLY A 237 21.23 6.47 25.82
N ALA A 238 20.90 6.33 24.57
CA ALA A 238 21.38 7.19 23.51
C ALA A 238 20.39 8.32 23.14
N TYR A 239 20.91 9.40 22.55
CA TYR A 239 20.09 10.49 21.97
C TYR A 239 19.10 10.01 20.88
N SER A 240 19.40 8.89 20.25
CA SER A 240 18.53 8.21 19.29
C SER A 240 18.60 6.73 19.58
N THR A 241 17.49 6.12 19.92
CA THR A 241 17.40 4.71 20.27
C THR A 241 16.59 3.97 19.21
N SER A 242 17.03 2.78 18.83
CA SER A 242 16.26 1.96 17.88
C SER A 242 16.41 0.47 18.18
N ALA A 243 15.31 -0.25 18.01
CA ALA A 243 15.31 -1.70 17.90
C ALA A 243 14.91 -2.05 16.47
N ALA A 244 15.81 -2.67 15.72
CA ALA A 244 15.57 -2.93 14.32
C ALA A 244 15.97 -4.36 13.92
N THR A 245 15.14 -5.00 13.08
CA THR A 245 15.38 -6.36 12.61
C THR A 245 14.95 -6.55 11.15
N HIS A 246 15.72 -7.38 10.44
CA HIS A 246 15.39 -7.87 9.12
C HIS A 246 15.11 -9.37 9.11
N LEU A 247 13.99 -9.76 8.53
CA LEU A 247 13.69 -11.14 8.15
C LEU A 247 13.69 -11.20 6.62
N ALA A 248 14.49 -12.06 6.00
CA ALA A 248 14.51 -12.11 4.55
C ALA A 248 14.76 -13.51 3.98
N GLY A 249 14.07 -13.83 2.88
CA GLY A 249 14.44 -14.98 2.08
C GLY A 249 15.87 -14.85 1.60
N THR A 250 16.23 -13.65 1.12
CA THR A 250 17.61 -13.35 0.69
C THR A 250 17.93 -11.85 0.69
N PHE A 251 19.22 -11.54 0.94
CA PHE A 251 19.82 -10.23 0.67
C PHE A 251 21.01 -10.36 -0.26
N VAL A 252 21.08 -9.53 -1.29
CA VAL A 252 22.21 -9.45 -2.20
C VAL A 252 22.73 -8.01 -2.28
N ASP A 253 23.98 -7.82 -1.90
CA ASP A 253 24.72 -6.59 -2.12
C ASP A 253 25.64 -6.71 -3.34
N VAL A 254 25.85 -5.59 -4.05
CA VAL A 254 26.61 -5.56 -5.29
C VAL A 254 27.55 -4.37 -5.29
N ASN A 255 28.85 -4.63 -5.34
CA ASN A 255 29.89 -3.60 -5.38
C ASN A 255 30.76 -3.62 -6.65
N ASN A 256 30.48 -4.53 -7.58
CA ASN A 256 31.28 -4.75 -8.79
C ASN A 256 30.62 -4.30 -10.10
N ASN A 257 29.58 -3.48 -10.04
CA ASN A 257 28.82 -2.97 -11.18
C ASN A 257 28.16 -4.05 -12.08
N GLN A 258 28.13 -5.31 -11.65
CA GLN A 258 27.41 -6.36 -12.36
C GLN A 258 25.95 -6.41 -11.89
N SER A 259 25.09 -6.95 -12.73
CA SER A 259 23.68 -7.16 -12.41
C SER A 259 23.43 -8.62 -12.06
N TYR A 260 22.83 -8.88 -10.92
CA TYR A 260 22.52 -10.22 -10.43
C TYR A 260 21.02 -10.42 -10.30
N GLU A 261 20.61 -11.63 -9.95
CA GLU A 261 19.21 -12.03 -9.80
C GLU A 261 18.94 -12.61 -8.42
N VAL A 262 17.85 -12.12 -7.83
CA VAL A 262 17.26 -12.64 -6.61
C VAL A 262 15.88 -13.20 -6.95
N SER A 263 15.74 -14.54 -6.93
CA SER A 263 14.49 -15.14 -7.40
C SER A 263 14.01 -16.33 -6.58
N ASN A 264 12.69 -16.47 -6.49
CA ASN A 264 11.99 -17.54 -5.77
C ASN A 264 12.38 -17.66 -4.30
N ASN A 265 12.83 -16.59 -3.67
CA ASN A 265 13.17 -16.61 -2.25
C ASN A 265 11.92 -16.34 -1.42
N SER A 266 11.88 -16.81 -0.18
CA SER A 266 10.67 -16.71 0.63
C SER A 266 10.90 -16.55 2.12
N VAL A 267 9.95 -15.87 2.75
CA VAL A 267 9.75 -15.86 4.21
C VAL A 267 8.37 -16.46 4.49
N LEU A 268 8.35 -17.57 5.22
CA LEU A 268 7.15 -18.31 5.59
C LEU A 268 6.95 -18.22 7.11
N ILE A 269 5.92 -17.52 7.55
CA ILE A 269 5.60 -17.30 8.96
C ILE A 269 4.29 -18.01 9.28
N ASN A 270 4.36 -19.17 9.91
CA ASN A 270 3.17 -19.86 10.40
C ASN A 270 2.68 -19.25 11.72
N ASP A 271 3.62 -18.92 12.62
CA ASP A 271 3.35 -18.23 13.87
C ASP A 271 4.63 -17.57 14.38
N LEU A 272 4.60 -16.24 14.57
CA LEU A 272 5.72 -15.46 15.08
C LEU A 272 5.23 -14.41 16.08
N LYS A 273 5.89 -14.38 17.23
CA LYS A 273 5.83 -13.24 18.15
C LYS A 273 7.07 -12.39 17.95
N LEU A 274 6.89 -11.20 17.37
CA LEU A 274 7.92 -10.20 17.18
C LEU A 274 7.78 -9.12 18.27
N ASP A 275 8.77 -8.97 19.11
CA ASP A 275 8.78 -8.00 20.21
C ASP A 275 9.97 -7.04 20.03
N LEU A 276 9.69 -5.79 19.72
CA LEU A 276 10.69 -4.74 19.58
C LEU A 276 10.62 -3.84 20.81
N ARG A 277 11.73 -3.75 21.57
CA ARG A 277 11.76 -3.01 22.83
C ARG A 277 12.87 -1.98 22.87
N VAL A 278 12.53 -0.81 23.38
CA VAL A 278 13.50 0.20 23.80
C VAL A 278 13.16 0.62 25.23
N ASP A 279 14.13 0.58 26.12
CA ASP A 279 14.00 1.07 27.49
C ASP A 279 14.76 2.38 27.66
N THR A 280 14.03 3.47 27.83
CA THR A 280 14.61 4.82 28.01
C THR A 280 14.42 5.37 29.43
N LYS A 281 13.99 4.54 30.40
CA LYS A 281 13.72 5.00 31.80
C LYS A 281 14.88 5.74 32.43
N ASN A 282 16.10 5.40 32.02
CA ASN A 282 17.33 5.95 32.65
C ASN A 282 18.00 7.04 31.78
N THR A 283 17.34 7.50 30.70
CA THR A 283 17.91 8.50 29.80
C THR A 283 16.99 9.69 29.57
N PRO A 284 17.23 10.78 30.31
CA PRO A 284 16.44 12.01 30.15
C PRO A 284 16.68 12.75 28.82
N LEU A 285 17.54 12.27 27.94
CA LEU A 285 18.02 12.97 26.76
C LEU A 285 17.64 12.30 25.43
N ALA A 286 16.82 11.23 25.41
CA ALA A 286 16.37 10.63 24.16
C ALA A 286 15.27 11.49 23.54
N TYR A 287 15.50 11.97 22.32
CA TYR A 287 14.53 12.80 21.58
C TYR A 287 13.64 11.98 20.65
N ASN A 288 14.13 10.86 20.13
CA ASN A 288 13.38 10.00 19.21
C ASN A 288 13.73 8.54 19.41
N ALA A 289 12.75 7.65 19.29
CA ALA A 289 12.97 6.21 19.21
C ALA A 289 12.34 5.64 17.93
N ILE A 290 13.03 4.66 17.32
CA ILE A 290 12.53 3.94 16.16
C ILE A 290 12.48 2.45 16.48
N LEU A 291 11.30 1.86 16.34
CA LEU A 291 11.09 0.41 16.37
C LEU A 291 10.80 -0.03 14.94
N GLN A 292 11.69 -0.81 14.34
CA GLN A 292 11.58 -1.16 12.92
C GLN A 292 11.73 -2.65 12.68
N GLY A 293 10.68 -3.27 12.14
CA GLY A 293 10.71 -4.61 11.59
C GLY A 293 10.62 -4.54 10.06
N GLU A 294 11.52 -5.21 9.35
CA GLU A 294 11.46 -5.31 7.90
C GLU A 294 11.46 -6.78 7.48
N ILE A 295 10.53 -7.15 6.59
CA ILE A 295 10.43 -8.50 6.05
C ILE A 295 10.54 -8.43 4.52
N TYR A 296 11.49 -9.16 3.95
CA TYR A 296 11.73 -9.21 2.51
C TYR A 296 11.59 -10.63 1.97
N GLY A 297 10.79 -10.81 0.94
CA GLY A 297 10.88 -12.04 0.13
C GLY A 297 12.26 -12.15 -0.50
N GLY A 298 12.72 -11.06 -1.14
CA GLY A 298 14.09 -10.92 -1.66
C GLY A 298 14.47 -9.45 -1.89
N LYS A 299 15.71 -9.09 -1.54
CA LYS A 299 16.25 -7.73 -1.71
C LYS A 299 17.61 -7.77 -2.41
N ILE A 300 17.81 -6.87 -3.37
CA ILE A 300 19.07 -6.70 -4.11
C ILE A 300 19.34 -5.22 -4.36
N ILE A 301 20.60 -4.80 -4.30
CA ILE A 301 20.98 -3.42 -4.63
C ILE A 301 21.01 -3.20 -6.14
N GLN A 302 21.72 -4.04 -6.88
CA GLN A 302 21.85 -3.90 -8.33
C GLN A 302 21.51 -5.21 -9.03
N GLY A 303 20.39 -5.22 -9.73
CA GLY A 303 19.85 -6.39 -10.40
C GLY A 303 18.36 -6.56 -10.19
N ASN A 304 17.86 -7.75 -10.40
CA ASN A 304 16.44 -7.99 -10.49
C ASN A 304 15.92 -8.87 -9.33
N ALA A 305 14.72 -8.54 -8.84
CA ALA A 305 14.00 -9.28 -7.80
C ALA A 305 12.74 -9.93 -8.40
N TYR A 306 12.76 -11.25 -8.61
CA TYR A 306 11.68 -11.98 -9.26
C TYR A 306 11.06 -13.06 -8.38
N LYS A 307 9.72 -13.19 -8.43
CA LYS A 307 8.99 -14.32 -7.85
C LYS A 307 9.33 -14.58 -6.38
N ASN A 308 9.71 -13.55 -5.65
CA ASN A 308 9.95 -13.69 -4.22
C ASN A 308 8.62 -13.63 -3.47
N ASN A 309 8.56 -14.28 -2.30
CA ASN A 309 7.30 -14.51 -1.62
C ASN A 309 7.40 -14.26 -0.11
N ILE A 310 6.35 -13.68 0.46
CA ILE A 310 6.11 -13.59 1.90
C ILE A 310 4.75 -14.24 2.17
N ASP A 311 4.73 -15.29 3.00
CA ASP A 311 3.50 -15.92 3.47
C ASP A 311 3.39 -15.81 4.99
N ILE A 312 2.31 -15.21 5.49
CA ILE A 312 2.07 -15.00 6.92
C ILE A 312 0.69 -15.57 7.28
N LYS A 313 0.66 -16.48 8.29
CA LYS A 313 -0.58 -16.99 8.87
C LYS A 313 -0.90 -16.36 10.21
N ASN A 314 0.08 -16.25 11.10
CA ASN A 314 -0.06 -15.57 12.37
C ASN A 314 1.19 -14.74 12.66
N LEU A 315 0.98 -13.48 12.98
CA LEU A 315 2.04 -12.56 13.38
C LEU A 315 1.52 -11.67 14.51
N GLN A 316 2.15 -11.76 15.67
CA GLN A 316 1.92 -10.86 16.78
C GLN A 316 3.12 -9.93 16.89
N THR A 317 2.91 -8.63 16.78
CA THR A 317 3.96 -7.65 16.92
C THR A 317 3.72 -6.80 18.15
N LEU A 318 4.66 -6.84 19.09
CA LEU A 318 4.67 -6.02 20.28
C LEU A 318 5.72 -4.93 20.10
N LEU A 319 5.28 -3.69 20.13
CA LEU A 319 6.14 -2.51 20.03
C LEU A 319 6.19 -1.84 21.40
N ASN A 320 7.08 -2.32 22.24
CA ASN A 320 7.19 -1.90 23.63
C ASN A 320 8.17 -0.75 23.80
N LEU A 321 7.63 0.38 24.18
CA LEU A 321 8.43 1.53 24.58
C LEU A 321 8.13 1.90 26.02
N ASN A 322 9.18 2.01 26.80
CA ASN A 322 9.12 2.48 28.16
C ASN A 322 9.76 3.89 28.24
N ALA A 323 9.07 4.87 27.64
CA ALA A 323 9.58 6.24 27.57
C ALA A 323 8.48 7.29 27.41
N ASN A 324 8.80 8.52 27.80
CA ASN A 324 7.98 9.72 27.57
C ASN A 324 8.44 10.48 26.31
N ILE A 325 8.80 9.79 25.25
CA ILE A 325 9.33 10.37 24.01
C ILE A 325 8.48 9.95 22.81
N GLU A 326 8.56 10.72 21.74
CA GLU A 326 7.92 10.37 20.47
C GLU A 326 8.58 9.13 19.87
N VAL A 327 7.75 8.14 19.51
CA VAL A 327 8.20 6.88 18.92
C VAL A 327 7.61 6.70 17.57
N ARG A 328 8.45 6.29 16.63
CA ARG A 328 8.01 5.80 15.33
C ARG A 328 8.16 4.29 15.30
N ALA A 329 7.05 3.61 15.18
CA ALA A 329 7.02 2.16 15.03
C ALA A 329 6.67 1.80 13.57
N LEU A 330 7.54 1.02 12.95
CA LEU A 330 7.44 0.63 11.54
C LEU A 330 7.46 -0.88 11.42
N LEU A 331 6.53 -1.41 10.65
CA LEU A 331 6.61 -2.77 10.15
C LEU A 331 6.44 -2.74 8.63
N ASP A 332 7.51 -3.05 7.92
CA ASP A 332 7.58 -2.95 6.47
C ASP A 332 7.75 -4.34 5.84
N LEU A 333 6.88 -4.71 4.92
CA LEU A 333 6.93 -5.96 4.17
C LEU A 333 7.18 -5.67 2.69
N TYR A 334 8.18 -6.33 2.10
CA TYR A 334 8.55 -6.18 0.70
C TYR A 334 8.55 -7.55 0.01
N GLY A 335 7.63 -7.78 -0.92
CA GLY A 335 7.66 -8.99 -1.74
C GLY A 335 8.98 -9.12 -2.49
N GLY A 336 9.38 -8.05 -3.20
CA GLY A 336 10.69 -7.93 -3.85
C GLY A 336 11.15 -6.47 -3.89
N ALA A 337 12.43 -6.23 -3.64
CA ALA A 337 13.01 -4.88 -3.63
C ALA A 337 14.35 -4.82 -4.36
N THR A 338 14.55 -3.75 -5.15
CA THR A 338 15.82 -3.46 -5.81
C THR A 338 16.05 -1.96 -5.94
N SER A 339 17.28 -1.51 -5.67
CA SER A 339 17.64 -0.12 -5.84
C SER A 339 18.02 0.22 -7.29
N ASN A 340 18.45 -0.75 -8.09
CA ASN A 340 18.82 -0.55 -9.51
C ASN A 340 18.45 -1.77 -10.35
N GLY A 341 17.18 -1.92 -10.69
CA GLY A 341 16.68 -3.05 -11.48
C GLY A 341 15.15 -3.10 -11.55
N VAL A 342 14.61 -4.27 -11.80
CA VAL A 342 13.17 -4.54 -11.85
C VAL A 342 12.71 -5.47 -10.72
N ALA A 343 11.50 -5.26 -10.21
CA ALA A 343 10.87 -6.10 -9.20
C ALA A 343 9.55 -6.66 -9.77
N ASN A 344 9.57 -7.90 -10.24
CA ASN A 344 8.43 -8.49 -10.91
C ASN A 344 7.98 -9.81 -10.29
N ASP A 345 6.69 -10.10 -10.43
CA ASP A 345 6.09 -11.38 -10.01
C ASP A 345 6.24 -11.70 -8.52
N ASN A 346 6.47 -10.69 -7.67
CA ASN A 346 6.65 -10.89 -6.24
C ASN A 346 5.29 -10.93 -5.53
N ASN A 347 5.20 -11.69 -4.44
CA ASN A 347 3.95 -11.89 -3.74
C ASN A 347 4.08 -11.63 -2.23
N ILE A 348 3.04 -11.03 -1.65
CA ILE A 348 2.79 -11.00 -0.22
C ILE A 348 1.42 -11.62 0.01
N ASN A 349 1.38 -12.71 0.77
CA ASN A 349 0.16 -13.41 1.11
C ASN A 349 0.02 -13.45 2.65
N ILE A 350 -0.98 -12.74 3.16
CA ILE A 350 -1.32 -12.68 4.56
C ILE A 350 -2.68 -13.36 4.72
N ASN A 351 -2.71 -14.52 5.36
CA ASN A 351 -3.91 -15.31 5.59
C ASN A 351 -4.05 -15.59 7.09
N LEU A 352 -4.54 -14.60 7.83
CA LEU A 352 -4.57 -14.61 9.28
C LEU A 352 -5.63 -15.59 9.80
N GLN A 353 -5.23 -16.48 10.69
CA GLN A 353 -6.11 -17.38 11.43
C GLN A 353 -6.54 -16.77 12.78
N ALA A 354 -5.79 -15.79 13.26
CA ALA A 354 -6.12 -14.96 14.41
C ALA A 354 -5.88 -13.48 14.04
N PRO A 355 -6.51 -12.52 14.75
CA PRO A 355 -6.29 -11.10 14.50
C PRO A 355 -4.81 -10.75 14.57
N PHE A 356 -4.37 -9.93 13.63
CA PHE A 356 -3.03 -9.35 13.65
C PHE A 356 -2.97 -8.28 14.73
N GLU A 357 -2.10 -8.46 15.72
CA GLU A 357 -1.96 -7.52 16.82
C GLU A 357 -0.69 -6.69 16.66
N ILE A 358 -0.84 -5.37 16.58
CA ILE A 358 0.25 -4.42 16.77
C ILE A 358 -0.03 -3.68 18.07
N ASN A 359 0.60 -4.09 19.15
CA ASN A 359 0.53 -3.36 20.40
C ASN A 359 1.59 -2.26 20.39
N SER A 360 1.17 -1.02 20.41
CA SER A 360 2.05 0.14 20.38
C SER A 360 1.84 1.06 21.59
N ASN A 361 2.85 1.86 21.87
CA ASN A 361 2.76 2.91 22.87
C ASN A 361 1.90 4.10 22.35
N PRO A 362 1.10 4.73 23.23
CA PRO A 362 0.15 5.78 22.88
C PRO A 362 0.75 7.08 22.33
N THR A 363 2.03 7.33 22.43
CA THR A 363 2.63 8.65 22.12
C THR A 363 3.32 8.75 20.76
N GLY A 364 3.29 7.70 19.92
CA GLY A 364 4.08 7.64 18.68
C GLY A 364 3.27 7.42 17.43
N LYS A 365 3.96 7.41 16.30
CA LYS A 365 3.42 7.14 14.96
C LYS A 365 3.64 5.67 14.60
N ASN A 366 2.56 4.94 14.31
CA ASN A 366 2.62 3.54 13.93
C ASN A 366 2.30 3.40 12.43
N GLU A 367 3.23 2.79 11.69
CA GLU A 367 3.05 2.52 10.27
C GLU A 367 3.25 1.04 9.98
N PHE A 368 2.28 0.45 9.31
CA PHE A 368 2.39 -0.87 8.73
C PHE A 368 2.34 -0.74 7.22
N ASN A 369 3.44 -1.05 6.55
CA ASN A 369 3.58 -0.84 5.12
C ASN A 369 3.85 -2.16 4.39
N LEU A 370 3.10 -2.41 3.31
CA LEU A 370 3.28 -3.55 2.43
C LEU A 370 3.62 -3.05 1.03
N TYR A 371 4.67 -3.62 0.45
CA TYR A 371 5.12 -3.30 -0.89
C TYR A 371 5.25 -4.60 -1.71
N GLY A 372 4.41 -4.78 -2.71
CA GLY A 372 4.50 -5.94 -3.61
C GLY A 372 5.82 -5.96 -4.36
N GLY A 373 6.15 -4.84 -5.03
CA GLY A 373 7.44 -4.65 -5.72
C GLY A 373 7.92 -3.20 -5.63
N VAL A 374 9.19 -3.00 -5.27
CA VAL A 374 9.85 -1.69 -5.23
C VAL A 374 11.10 -1.72 -6.10
N ALA A 375 11.17 -0.86 -7.12
CA ALA A 375 12.25 -0.88 -8.09
C ALA A 375 12.44 0.48 -8.78
N THR A 376 13.59 0.71 -9.35
CA THR A 376 13.84 1.92 -10.17
C THR A 376 13.44 1.73 -11.63
N LYS A 377 13.61 0.51 -12.19
CA LYS A 377 13.45 0.22 -13.62
C LYS A 377 12.16 -0.51 -13.99
N GLY A 378 11.27 -0.73 -13.05
CA GLY A 378 9.95 -1.30 -13.27
C GLY A 378 9.49 -2.26 -12.19
N ALA A 379 8.17 -2.27 -11.90
CA ALA A 379 7.56 -3.13 -10.91
C ALA A 379 6.26 -3.70 -11.48
N ASN A 380 6.30 -4.95 -11.97
CA ASN A 380 5.19 -5.53 -12.70
C ASN A 380 4.74 -6.88 -12.11
N ARG A 381 3.45 -7.18 -12.22
CA ARG A 381 2.84 -8.45 -11.80
C ARG A 381 3.10 -8.80 -10.34
N ASN A 382 3.20 -7.79 -9.47
CA ASN A 382 3.35 -8.00 -8.05
C ASN A 382 1.97 -8.08 -7.39
N ASN A 383 1.82 -8.99 -6.43
CA ASN A 383 0.53 -9.25 -5.81
C ASN A 383 0.60 -9.14 -4.29
N ILE A 384 -0.42 -8.51 -3.71
CA ILE A 384 -0.63 -8.49 -2.27
C ILE A 384 -2.02 -9.04 -1.99
N ILE A 385 -2.11 -10.11 -1.22
CA ILE A 385 -3.36 -10.75 -0.84
C ILE A 385 -3.45 -10.76 0.69
N ILE A 386 -4.54 -10.23 1.22
CA ILE A 386 -4.81 -10.19 2.66
C ILE A 386 -6.17 -10.82 2.92
N LYS A 387 -6.21 -11.77 3.85
CA LYS A 387 -7.41 -12.41 4.37
C LYS A 387 -7.34 -12.48 5.90
N GLY A 388 -8.48 -12.25 6.55
CA GLY A 388 -8.57 -12.24 8.01
C GLY A 388 -8.36 -10.85 8.62
N ASP A 389 -8.63 -10.74 9.90
CA ASP A 389 -8.74 -9.47 10.60
C ASP A 389 -7.38 -8.86 10.90
N LEU A 390 -7.16 -7.64 10.40
CA LEU A 390 -6.10 -6.77 10.85
C LEU A 390 -6.67 -5.88 11.97
N THR A 391 -7.10 -6.50 13.05
CA THR A 391 -7.66 -5.77 14.18
C THR A 391 -6.54 -5.34 15.11
N GLN A 392 -6.63 -4.11 15.49
CA GLN A 392 -5.87 -3.58 16.59
C GLN A 392 -6.84 -2.98 17.59
N ASP A 393 -6.79 -3.46 18.82
CA ASP A 393 -7.36 -2.75 19.96
C ASP A 393 -6.45 -1.55 20.30
N LEU A 394 -6.29 -0.65 19.33
CA LEU A 394 -5.67 0.65 19.59
C LEU A 394 -6.70 1.55 20.27
N ILE A 395 -6.64 1.58 21.58
CA ILE A 395 -7.32 2.59 22.42
C ILE A 395 -6.65 3.97 22.27
N VAL A 396 -5.85 4.17 21.23
CA VAL A 396 -5.07 5.41 21.11
C VAL A 396 -5.56 6.25 19.96
N GLU A 397 -6.05 7.43 20.32
CA GLU A 397 -6.42 8.51 19.41
C GLU A 397 -5.17 9.14 18.72
N ASN A 398 -4.24 8.32 18.23
CA ASN A 398 -3.08 8.88 17.55
C ASN A 398 -3.38 9.05 16.06
N TYR A 399 -3.43 10.29 15.63
CA TYR A 399 -3.79 10.72 14.27
C TYR A 399 -2.80 10.36 13.16
N GLN A 400 -1.66 9.77 13.52
CA GLN A 400 -0.60 9.45 12.57
C GLN A 400 -0.51 7.97 12.23
N ASP A 401 -1.31 7.12 12.86
CA ASP A 401 -1.31 5.68 12.60
C ASP A 401 -1.93 5.36 11.25
N LYS A 402 -1.29 4.48 10.48
CA LYS A 402 -1.82 4.07 9.16
C LYS A 402 -1.33 2.69 8.74
N ILE A 403 -2.15 2.05 7.92
CA ILE A 403 -1.76 0.90 7.10
C ILE A 403 -1.64 1.38 5.65
N GLN A 404 -0.48 1.18 5.07
CA GLN A 404 -0.22 1.51 3.67
C GLN A 404 0.13 0.26 2.88
N ILE A 405 -0.62 -0.01 1.82
CA ILE A 405 -0.42 -1.17 0.94
C ILE A 405 -0.17 -0.66 -0.46
N THR A 406 0.99 -0.98 -1.01
CA THR A 406 1.44 -0.51 -2.33
C THR A 406 1.79 -1.72 -3.19
N ALA A 407 1.02 -2.00 -4.24
CA ALA A 407 1.33 -3.14 -5.11
C ALA A 407 2.62 -2.92 -5.90
N ALA A 408 2.85 -1.68 -6.38
CA ALA A 408 4.06 -1.34 -7.11
C ALA A 408 4.54 0.09 -6.84
N LYS A 409 5.86 0.26 -6.76
CA LYS A 409 6.54 1.54 -6.67
C LYS A 409 7.76 1.56 -7.57
N THR A 410 7.84 2.54 -8.49
CA THR A 410 8.97 2.68 -9.42
C THR A 410 9.26 4.15 -9.71
N LEU A 411 10.50 4.47 -10.12
CA LEU A 411 10.88 5.87 -10.34
C LEU A 411 10.32 6.44 -11.65
N SER A 412 10.53 5.81 -12.79
CA SER A 412 10.11 6.37 -14.09
C SER A 412 9.82 5.29 -15.12
N SER A 413 9.48 4.11 -14.68
CA SER A 413 9.30 2.96 -15.55
C SER A 413 7.90 2.35 -15.42
N LYS A 414 7.64 1.26 -16.10
CA LYS A 414 6.33 0.60 -16.12
C LYS A 414 5.99 -0.06 -14.79
N ALA A 415 4.73 0.06 -14.39
CA ALA A 415 4.15 -0.60 -13.22
C ALA A 415 2.83 -1.25 -13.63
N ASN A 416 2.88 -2.40 -14.30
CA ASN A 416 1.74 -3.02 -14.94
C ASN A 416 1.31 -4.33 -14.26
N ASN A 417 0.02 -4.65 -14.34
CA ASN A 417 -0.57 -5.90 -13.88
C ASN A 417 -0.32 -6.20 -12.38
N ASN A 418 -0.18 -5.18 -11.56
CA ASN A 418 -0.02 -5.37 -10.12
C ASN A 418 -1.41 -5.45 -9.45
N SER A 419 -1.48 -6.17 -8.32
CA SER A 419 -2.76 -6.32 -7.64
C SER A 419 -2.69 -6.21 -6.12
N ILE A 420 -3.75 -5.65 -5.54
CA ILE A 420 -4.07 -5.69 -4.12
C ILE A 420 -5.44 -6.36 -3.98
N VAL A 421 -5.53 -7.39 -3.17
CA VAL A 421 -6.78 -8.07 -2.86
C VAL A 421 -6.92 -8.23 -1.36
N ILE A 422 -7.94 -7.61 -0.77
CA ILE A 422 -8.25 -7.73 0.65
C ILE A 422 -9.65 -8.34 0.79
N LYS A 423 -9.75 -9.44 1.56
CA LYS A 423 -11.01 -10.17 1.73
C LYS A 423 -11.28 -10.53 3.18
N ASN A 424 -12.57 -10.42 3.58
CA ASN A 424 -13.03 -10.83 4.90
C ASN A 424 -12.14 -10.28 6.02
N SER A 425 -11.94 -8.96 6.02
CA SER A 425 -11.01 -8.28 6.93
C SER A 425 -11.67 -7.13 7.67
N ASN A 426 -11.41 -7.05 8.97
CA ASN A 426 -11.63 -5.85 9.77
C ASN A 426 -10.29 -5.14 9.99
N ILE A 427 -10.24 -3.85 9.69
CA ILE A 427 -9.02 -3.04 9.75
C ILE A 427 -9.33 -1.80 10.57
N ALA A 428 -8.80 -1.72 11.79
CA ALA A 428 -9.11 -0.61 12.70
C ALA A 428 -8.42 0.71 12.36
N MET A 429 -7.27 0.64 11.65
CA MET A 429 -6.45 1.81 11.28
C MET A 429 -6.90 2.44 9.95
N PRO A 430 -6.54 3.71 9.69
CA PRO A 430 -6.65 4.30 8.37
C PRO A 430 -5.94 3.45 7.32
N LEU A 431 -6.65 3.17 6.22
CA LEU A 431 -6.19 2.28 5.17
C LEU A 431 -5.90 3.05 3.88
N TYR A 432 -4.64 3.02 3.46
CA TYR A 432 -4.17 3.62 2.22
C TYR A 432 -3.72 2.53 1.24
N LEU A 433 -4.37 2.47 0.09
CA LEU A 433 -4.12 1.48 -0.95
C LEU A 433 -3.57 2.16 -2.19
N TYR A 434 -2.39 1.75 -2.61
CA TYR A 434 -1.77 2.23 -3.83
C TYR A 434 -1.60 1.08 -4.83
N GLY A 435 -2.44 1.04 -5.86
CA GLY A 435 -2.21 0.11 -6.97
C GLY A 435 -0.84 0.37 -7.61
N VAL A 436 -0.52 1.65 -7.84
CA VAL A 436 0.81 2.16 -8.18
C VAL A 436 0.99 3.48 -7.44
N SER A 437 2.15 3.68 -6.83
CA SER A 437 2.49 4.93 -6.16
C SER A 437 3.69 5.63 -6.78
N LYS A 438 3.71 6.96 -6.68
CA LYS A 438 4.91 7.76 -6.94
C LYS A 438 6.03 7.37 -5.99
N ALA A 439 7.25 7.56 -6.44
CA ALA A 439 8.45 7.49 -5.62
C ALA A 439 8.99 8.90 -5.39
N THR A 440 9.44 9.19 -4.18
CA THR A 440 10.07 10.48 -3.87
C THR A 440 11.56 10.26 -3.63
N LEU A 441 12.39 10.96 -4.36
CA LEU A 441 13.84 10.94 -4.23
C LEU A 441 14.34 12.38 -4.25
N ASP A 442 15.19 12.76 -3.30
CA ASP A 442 15.74 14.12 -3.18
C ASP A 442 14.65 15.23 -3.20
N ASN A 443 13.56 15.00 -2.47
CA ASN A 443 12.38 15.87 -2.42
C ASN A 443 11.66 16.09 -3.77
N LYS A 444 11.94 15.25 -4.77
CA LYS A 444 11.27 15.27 -6.07
C LYS A 444 10.43 14.01 -6.26
N ASP A 445 9.20 14.20 -6.72
CA ASP A 445 8.31 13.11 -7.04
C ASP A 445 8.57 12.55 -8.43
N TYR A 446 8.61 11.24 -8.54
CA TYR A 446 8.76 10.48 -9.77
C TYR A 446 7.56 9.56 -9.94
N TYR A 447 6.95 9.59 -11.10
CA TYR A 447 5.80 8.77 -11.44
C TYR A 447 6.22 7.62 -12.36
N ALA A 448 5.53 6.49 -12.25
CA ALA A 448 5.66 5.44 -13.25
C ALA A 448 5.30 5.99 -14.64
N SER A 449 6.03 5.64 -15.68
CA SER A 449 5.72 6.07 -17.05
C SER A 449 4.38 5.52 -17.55
N SER A 450 4.00 4.33 -17.07
CA SER A 450 2.67 3.77 -17.27
C SER A 450 2.25 2.86 -16.12
N ALA A 451 0.96 2.88 -15.82
CA ALA A 451 0.28 1.93 -14.96
C ALA A 451 -0.89 1.32 -15.73
N ASN A 452 -0.70 0.11 -16.22
CA ASN A 452 -1.68 -0.58 -17.06
C ASN A 452 -2.16 -1.87 -16.37
N ALA A 453 -3.47 -2.10 -16.42
CA ALA A 453 -4.13 -3.29 -15.90
C ALA A 453 -3.80 -3.62 -14.42
N ASN A 454 -3.58 -2.61 -13.60
CA ASN A 454 -3.44 -2.80 -12.16
C ASN A 454 -4.83 -2.92 -11.50
N SER A 455 -4.90 -3.64 -10.38
CA SER A 455 -6.17 -3.85 -9.70
C SER A 455 -6.10 -3.65 -8.19
N VAL A 456 -7.15 -3.06 -7.63
CA VAL A 456 -7.40 -3.00 -6.18
C VAL A 456 -8.79 -3.55 -5.91
N VAL A 457 -8.87 -4.66 -5.18
CA VAL A 457 -10.12 -5.36 -4.89
C VAL A 457 -10.31 -5.49 -3.39
N LEU A 458 -11.41 -4.95 -2.89
CA LEU A 458 -11.88 -5.12 -1.54
C LEU A 458 -13.20 -5.92 -1.56
N ASP A 459 -13.29 -6.98 -0.77
CA ASP A 459 -14.45 -7.84 -0.69
C ASP A 459 -14.75 -8.22 0.76
N ASN A 460 -15.89 -7.78 1.28
CA ASN A 460 -16.28 -7.93 2.68
C ASN A 460 -15.21 -7.35 3.63
N VAL A 461 -14.96 -6.05 3.53
CA VAL A 461 -13.93 -5.33 4.31
C VAL A 461 -14.57 -4.22 5.14
N LYS A 462 -14.19 -4.14 6.41
CA LYS A 462 -14.51 -3.00 7.28
C LYS A 462 -13.23 -2.25 7.60
N SER A 463 -13.19 -0.96 7.25
CA SER A 463 -12.13 -0.04 7.66
C SER A 463 -12.65 0.81 8.83
N GLY A 464 -11.94 0.81 9.94
CA GLY A 464 -12.31 1.55 11.14
C GLY A 464 -12.20 3.07 10.99
N ARG A 465 -11.47 3.53 9.98
CA ARG A 465 -11.22 4.94 9.68
C ARG A 465 -11.16 5.18 8.17
N ASN A 466 -10.51 6.26 7.74
CA ASN A 466 -10.36 6.64 6.33
C ASN A 466 -9.91 5.48 5.44
N LEU A 467 -10.59 5.37 4.30
CA LEU A 467 -10.23 4.43 3.25
C LEU A 467 -9.83 5.23 2.00
N THR A 468 -8.57 5.12 1.61
CA THR A 468 -8.05 5.83 0.44
C THR A 468 -7.44 4.84 -0.54
N THR A 469 -7.87 4.88 -1.80
CA THR A 469 -7.28 4.10 -2.90
C THR A 469 -6.77 5.03 -3.97
N ILE A 470 -5.50 4.85 -4.36
CA ILE A 470 -4.82 5.70 -5.34
C ILE A 470 -4.10 4.82 -6.37
N ILE A 471 -4.19 5.20 -7.64
CA ILE A 471 -3.30 4.73 -8.72
C ILE A 471 -2.76 5.96 -9.42
N GLU A 472 -1.46 6.11 -9.46
CA GLU A 472 -0.83 7.30 -10.06
C GLU A 472 0.36 6.95 -10.95
N ALA A 473 0.38 7.54 -12.16
CA ALA A 473 1.43 7.37 -13.18
C ALA A 473 1.38 8.51 -14.21
N ASP A 474 2.29 8.52 -15.17
CA ASP A 474 2.16 9.42 -16.31
C ASP A 474 0.97 9.02 -17.20
N ASN A 475 0.81 7.72 -17.43
CA ASN A 475 -0.31 7.18 -18.19
C ASN A 475 -1.02 6.06 -17.42
N LEU A 476 -2.34 6.13 -17.33
CA LEU A 476 -3.20 5.13 -16.72
C LEU A 476 -4.07 4.45 -17.77
N GLU A 477 -4.03 3.12 -17.86
CA GLU A 477 -4.84 2.37 -18.81
C GLU A 477 -5.36 1.07 -18.19
N LYS A 478 -6.65 0.79 -18.39
CA LYS A 478 -7.31 -0.47 -17.98
C LYS A 478 -7.14 -0.86 -16.51
N ASN A 479 -6.94 0.12 -15.63
CA ASN A 479 -6.86 -0.16 -14.20
C ASN A 479 -8.26 -0.39 -13.63
N THR A 480 -8.37 -1.26 -12.63
CA THR A 480 -9.64 -1.64 -12.03
C THR A 480 -9.61 -1.45 -10.52
N ILE A 481 -10.58 -0.72 -9.98
CA ILE A 481 -10.85 -0.64 -8.54
C ILE A 481 -12.23 -1.22 -8.31
N LYS A 482 -12.30 -2.24 -7.42
CA LYS A 482 -13.55 -2.92 -7.10
C LYS A 482 -13.75 -3.01 -5.60
N TYR A 483 -14.86 -2.47 -5.12
CA TYR A 483 -15.34 -2.63 -3.76
C TYR A 483 -16.65 -3.44 -3.78
N ASN A 484 -16.74 -4.43 -2.92
CA ASN A 484 -17.94 -5.23 -2.72
C ASN A 484 -18.15 -5.47 -1.22
N MET A 485 -19.31 -5.12 -0.67
CA MET A 485 -19.60 -5.21 0.75
C MET A 485 -18.54 -4.54 1.63
N VAL A 486 -18.20 -3.28 1.35
CA VAL A 486 -17.17 -2.54 2.04
C VAL A 486 -17.79 -1.46 2.93
N GLN A 487 -17.27 -1.32 4.15
CA GLN A 487 -17.66 -0.28 5.08
C GLN A 487 -16.44 0.54 5.50
N SER A 488 -16.51 1.86 5.35
CA SER A 488 -15.56 2.81 5.91
C SER A 488 -16.23 3.51 7.08
N LEU A 489 -15.80 3.17 8.30
CA LEU A 489 -16.32 3.73 9.53
C LEU A 489 -15.49 4.97 9.87
N SER A 490 -16.15 6.04 10.37
CA SER A 490 -15.49 7.22 10.91
C SER A 490 -15.61 7.18 12.43
N ASN A 491 -14.50 7.28 13.14
CA ASN A 491 -14.57 7.62 14.55
C ASN A 491 -14.71 9.14 14.72
N ALA A 492 -15.41 9.57 15.76
CA ALA A 492 -15.83 10.95 16.03
C ALA A 492 -14.70 11.98 16.25
N SER A 493 -13.46 11.67 15.93
CA SER A 493 -12.32 12.58 16.07
C SER A 493 -12.17 13.53 14.86
N ASN A 494 -11.83 14.77 15.14
CA ASN A 494 -11.84 15.93 14.24
C ASN A 494 -10.94 15.88 12.98
N ILE A 495 -10.28 14.77 12.68
CA ILE A 495 -9.15 14.71 11.72
C ILE A 495 -9.38 13.79 10.54
N ASP A 496 -10.30 12.84 10.63
CA ASP A 496 -10.56 11.89 9.55
C ASP A 496 -11.50 12.50 8.50
N LYS A 497 -10.91 13.09 7.47
CA LYS A 497 -11.63 13.92 6.50
C LYS A 497 -12.07 13.24 5.21
N GLY A 498 -11.90 11.91 5.02
CA GLY A 498 -12.40 11.45 3.75
C GLY A 498 -12.22 9.99 3.38
N SER A 499 -13.15 9.49 2.59
CA SER A 499 -12.99 8.27 1.80
C SER A 499 -12.71 8.65 0.36
N LYS A 500 -11.60 8.16 -0.21
CA LYS A 500 -11.12 8.63 -1.52
C LYS A 500 -10.74 7.51 -2.45
N ILE A 501 -11.14 7.63 -3.70
CA ILE A 501 -10.62 6.83 -4.80
C ILE A 501 -10.14 7.80 -5.88
N ILE A 502 -8.83 7.80 -6.12
CA ILE A 502 -8.20 8.76 -7.03
C ILE A 502 -7.31 8.02 -8.02
N LEU A 503 -7.64 8.12 -9.29
CA LEU A 503 -6.74 7.75 -10.38
C LEU A 503 -6.15 9.05 -10.94
N ARG A 504 -4.83 9.19 -10.86
CA ARG A 504 -4.13 10.43 -11.25
C ARG A 504 -3.09 10.17 -12.32
N ALA A 505 -3.23 10.82 -13.46
CA ALA A 505 -2.26 10.78 -14.55
C ALA A 505 -1.65 12.16 -14.83
N ASN A 506 -0.37 12.19 -15.18
CA ASN A 506 0.26 13.41 -15.68
C ASN A 506 -0.01 13.63 -17.18
N GLN A 507 -0.40 12.59 -17.92
CA GLN A 507 -0.72 12.68 -19.35
C GLN A 507 -2.12 12.14 -19.64
N SER A 508 -2.35 10.82 -19.59
CA SER A 508 -3.61 10.22 -20.00
C SER A 508 -4.18 9.20 -19.02
N ALA A 509 -5.50 9.11 -18.93
CA ALA A 509 -6.23 8.14 -18.10
C ALA A 509 -7.38 7.54 -18.89
N ASN A 510 -7.19 6.33 -19.43
CA ASN A 510 -8.11 5.73 -20.38
C ASN A 510 -8.53 4.29 -19.99
N ASP A 511 -9.77 3.92 -20.32
CA ASP A 511 -10.31 2.57 -20.13
C ASP A 511 -10.28 2.08 -18.66
N ASN A 512 -10.25 2.97 -17.68
CA ASN A 512 -10.19 2.57 -16.27
C ASN A 512 -11.61 2.28 -15.73
N ILE A 513 -11.69 1.35 -14.78
CA ILE A 513 -12.97 0.89 -14.21
C ILE A 513 -12.98 1.11 -12.70
N LEU A 514 -13.99 1.82 -12.22
CA LEU A 514 -14.35 1.92 -10.83
C LEU A 514 -15.70 1.24 -10.61
N ASN A 515 -15.72 0.13 -9.86
CA ASN A 515 -16.94 -0.62 -9.57
C ASN A 515 -17.12 -0.75 -8.05
N ILE A 516 -18.10 -0.04 -7.53
CA ILE A 516 -18.41 0.03 -6.11
C ILE A 516 -19.81 -0.52 -5.88
N LYS A 517 -19.90 -1.60 -5.12
CA LYS A 517 -21.15 -2.27 -4.80
C LYS A 517 -21.30 -2.51 -3.31
N ASP A 518 -22.52 -2.31 -2.79
CA ASP A 518 -22.85 -2.52 -1.37
C ASP A 518 -21.83 -1.83 -0.43
N TYR A 519 -21.60 -0.54 -0.67
CA TYR A 519 -20.59 0.26 0.01
C TYR A 519 -21.23 1.30 0.93
N SER A 520 -20.65 1.46 2.11
CA SER A 520 -21.00 2.57 3.00
C SER A 520 -19.77 3.32 3.50
N SER A 521 -19.88 4.65 3.56
CA SER A 521 -18.85 5.52 4.09
C SER A 521 -19.43 6.47 5.13
N ALA A 522 -18.85 6.45 6.33
CA ALA A 522 -19.12 7.41 7.37
C ALA A 522 -18.25 8.68 7.28
N ALA A 523 -17.37 8.76 6.30
CA ALA A 523 -16.50 9.91 6.09
C ALA A 523 -17.30 11.17 5.68
N HIS A 524 -16.81 12.35 6.08
CA HIS A 524 -17.40 13.63 5.67
C HIS A 524 -17.15 13.94 4.21
N ASP A 525 -15.90 13.79 3.76
CA ASP A 525 -15.53 13.97 2.37
C ASP A 525 -15.48 12.62 1.65
N ASN A 526 -16.19 12.49 0.55
CA ASN A 526 -16.20 11.33 -0.30
C ASN A 526 -15.82 11.74 -1.72
N VAL A 527 -14.62 11.35 -2.17
CA VAL A 527 -14.04 11.79 -3.45
C VAL A 527 -13.70 10.61 -4.34
N TYR A 528 -14.37 10.53 -5.48
CA TYR A 528 -14.19 9.46 -6.48
C TYR A 528 -13.90 10.11 -7.83
N ILE A 529 -12.61 10.17 -8.23
CA ILE A 529 -12.19 10.89 -9.42
C ILE A 529 -11.16 10.15 -10.25
N ILE A 530 -11.23 10.34 -11.57
CA ILE A 530 -10.13 10.10 -12.49
C ILE A 530 -9.71 11.43 -13.08
N LYS A 531 -8.43 11.76 -12.97
CA LYS A 531 -7.89 12.99 -13.55
C LYS A 531 -6.63 12.76 -14.37
N ALA A 532 -6.50 13.50 -15.46
CA ALA A 532 -5.31 13.54 -16.31
C ALA A 532 -5.04 14.98 -16.76
N GLU A 533 -3.83 15.28 -17.18
CA GLU A 533 -3.53 16.60 -17.72
C GLU A 533 -4.07 16.73 -19.16
N GLU A 534 -3.84 15.76 -20.02
CA GLU A 534 -4.13 15.88 -21.45
C GLU A 534 -5.44 15.20 -21.84
N GLU A 535 -5.60 13.91 -21.50
CA GLU A 535 -6.75 13.12 -21.95
C GLU A 535 -7.33 12.21 -20.87
N SER A 536 -8.65 12.14 -20.80
CA SER A 536 -9.37 11.17 -19.96
C SER A 536 -10.55 10.62 -20.74
N SER A 537 -10.51 9.31 -21.08
CA SER A 537 -11.51 8.71 -21.95
C SER A 537 -11.87 7.27 -21.61
N ASN A 538 -13.09 6.85 -22.01
CA ASN A 538 -13.60 5.50 -21.84
C ASN A 538 -13.55 4.98 -20.40
N ASN A 539 -13.59 5.84 -19.41
CA ASN A 539 -13.57 5.42 -18.01
C ASN A 539 -14.99 5.09 -17.55
N ASP A 540 -15.15 3.96 -16.88
CA ASP A 540 -16.44 3.45 -16.41
C ASP A 540 -16.53 3.54 -14.88
N PHE A 541 -17.46 4.32 -14.36
CA PHE A 541 -17.84 4.37 -12.96
C PHE A 541 -19.17 3.69 -12.73
N ILE A 542 -19.19 2.66 -11.88
CA ILE A 542 -20.39 1.90 -11.55
C ILE A 542 -20.55 1.92 -10.03
N PHE A 543 -21.61 2.56 -9.56
CA PHE A 543 -22.02 2.62 -8.16
C PHE A 543 -23.35 1.89 -8.00
N ASP A 544 -23.39 0.85 -7.19
CA ASP A 544 -24.59 0.07 -6.93
C ASP A 544 -24.81 -0.11 -5.44
N ASN A 545 -25.92 0.41 -4.92
CA ASN A 545 -26.28 0.36 -3.51
C ASN A 545 -25.21 0.98 -2.60
N VAL A 546 -24.99 2.29 -2.75
CA VAL A 546 -23.95 3.05 -2.05
C VAL A 546 -24.58 4.06 -1.10
N THR A 547 -24.06 4.13 0.14
CA THR A 547 -24.47 5.11 1.14
C THR A 547 -23.26 5.92 1.60
N LEU A 548 -23.35 7.23 1.52
CA LEU A 548 -22.27 8.16 1.86
C LEU A 548 -22.71 9.11 2.99
N GLY A 549 -21.76 9.50 3.85
CA GLY A 549 -21.97 10.48 4.89
C GLY A 549 -22.79 9.98 6.09
N THR A 550 -22.62 8.73 6.48
CA THR A 550 -23.36 8.11 7.59
C THR A 550 -22.87 8.51 8.99
N ALA A 551 -21.92 9.46 9.09
CA ALA A 551 -21.42 9.94 10.37
C ALA A 551 -22.51 10.66 11.18
N SER A 552 -22.61 10.33 12.45
CA SER A 552 -23.62 10.90 13.38
C SER A 552 -23.35 12.36 13.76
N ASP A 553 -22.15 12.87 13.48
CA ASP A 553 -21.77 14.23 13.77
C ASP A 553 -22.07 15.15 12.57
N LYS A 554 -22.65 16.29 12.87
CA LYS A 554 -23.23 17.24 11.91
C LYS A 554 -22.21 18.15 11.26
N ARG A 555 -21.09 17.60 10.75
CA ARG A 555 -20.01 18.39 10.14
C ARG A 555 -20.23 18.66 8.66
N GLU A 556 -19.57 19.69 8.16
CA GLU A 556 -19.51 20.01 6.74
C GLU A 556 -18.69 18.98 5.97
N GLY A 557 -19.13 18.61 4.77
CA GLY A 557 -18.45 17.66 3.92
C GLY A 557 -18.92 17.70 2.48
N SER A 558 -18.17 17.07 1.60
CA SER A 558 -18.37 17.09 0.15
C SER A 558 -18.48 15.69 -0.44
N VAL A 559 -19.30 15.51 -1.46
CA VAL A 559 -19.35 14.33 -2.31
C VAL A 559 -18.99 14.73 -3.73
N ILE A 560 -17.91 14.15 -4.26
CA ILE A 560 -17.42 14.42 -5.61
C ILE A 560 -17.29 13.11 -6.37
N ILE A 561 -18.02 12.98 -7.48
CA ILE A 561 -17.95 11.82 -8.37
C ILE A 561 -17.69 12.32 -9.79
N VAL A 562 -16.48 12.12 -10.32
CA VAL A 562 -16.11 12.57 -11.65
C VAL A 562 -15.30 11.52 -12.40
N ALA A 563 -15.86 10.98 -13.49
CA ALA A 563 -15.22 9.90 -14.23
C ALA A 563 -14.06 10.35 -15.13
N GLY A 564 -13.99 11.64 -15.48
CA GLY A 564 -12.88 12.16 -16.28
C GLY A 564 -12.67 13.65 -16.08
N ILE A 565 -11.46 14.06 -15.71
CA ILE A 565 -11.02 15.46 -15.61
C ILE A 565 -9.77 15.63 -16.47
N SER A 566 -9.83 16.40 -17.56
CA SER A 566 -8.67 16.64 -18.43
C SER A 566 -8.93 17.78 -19.42
N LYS A 567 -7.92 18.15 -20.22
CA LYS A 567 -8.09 19.08 -21.34
C LYS A 567 -8.97 18.51 -22.46
N ASN A 568 -8.96 17.16 -22.60
CA ASN A 568 -9.78 16.44 -23.59
C ASN A 568 -10.45 15.26 -22.90
N THR A 569 -11.72 15.43 -22.50
CA THR A 569 -12.45 14.38 -21.76
C THR A 569 -13.63 13.86 -22.59
N HIS A 570 -13.67 12.56 -22.85
CA HIS A 570 -14.70 12.00 -23.72
C HIS A 570 -15.01 10.53 -23.46
N ASP A 571 -16.19 10.10 -23.92
CA ASP A 571 -16.67 8.74 -23.85
C ASP A 571 -16.66 8.12 -22.43
N ASN A 572 -16.60 8.93 -21.38
CA ASN A 572 -16.66 8.47 -20.01
C ASN A 572 -18.12 8.13 -19.63
N TYR A 573 -18.27 7.12 -18.79
CA TYR A 573 -19.56 6.60 -18.37
C TYR A 573 -19.66 6.52 -16.84
N ILE A 574 -20.74 7.08 -16.30
CA ILE A 574 -21.12 6.88 -14.89
C ILE A 574 -22.50 6.21 -14.85
N HIS A 575 -22.61 5.13 -14.11
CA HIS A 575 -23.88 4.53 -13.72
C HIS A 575 -24.00 4.52 -12.21
N ILE A 576 -24.98 5.20 -11.68
CA ILE A 576 -25.32 5.23 -10.26
C ILE A 576 -26.69 4.59 -10.09
N ASN A 577 -26.74 3.51 -9.29
CA ASN A 577 -27.95 2.80 -8.92
C ASN A 577 -28.05 2.77 -7.38
N ASN A 578 -29.10 3.32 -6.80
CA ASN A 578 -29.31 3.40 -5.35
C ASN A 578 -28.17 4.11 -4.60
N LEU A 579 -27.93 5.39 -4.89
CA LEU A 579 -27.04 6.23 -4.08
C LEU A 579 -27.85 6.92 -2.98
N ASN A 580 -27.53 6.64 -1.73
CA ASN A 580 -28.02 7.36 -0.57
C ASN A 580 -26.95 8.29 -0.03
N ILE A 581 -27.29 9.55 0.12
CA ILE A 581 -26.43 10.55 0.78
C ILE A 581 -27.20 11.02 2.00
N ASP A 582 -26.69 10.69 3.19
CA ASP A 582 -27.31 11.11 4.44
C ASP A 582 -27.28 12.63 4.61
N GLU A 583 -28.24 13.17 5.37
CA GLU A 583 -28.39 14.61 5.57
C GLU A 583 -27.16 15.22 6.23
N TYR A 584 -26.30 15.83 5.43
CA TYR A 584 -25.35 16.79 5.94
C TYR A 584 -26.09 18.08 6.31
N LYS A 585 -25.90 18.61 7.51
CA LYS A 585 -26.58 19.87 7.91
C LYS A 585 -26.06 21.10 7.17
N ASN A 586 -24.80 21.11 6.79
CA ASN A 586 -24.18 22.17 6.00
C ASN A 586 -23.27 21.53 4.95
N GLN A 587 -23.78 21.35 3.74
CA GLN A 587 -23.01 20.76 2.65
C GLN A 587 -22.22 21.82 1.92
N GLU A 588 -20.91 21.59 1.76
CA GLU A 588 -20.14 22.44 0.90
C GLU A 588 -20.49 22.19 -0.57
N ALA A 589 -20.55 20.95 -1.02
CA ALA A 589 -21.07 20.59 -2.33
C ALA A 589 -21.27 19.08 -2.54
N ILE A 590 -22.29 18.75 -3.34
CA ILE A 590 -22.45 17.43 -3.96
C ILE A 590 -22.33 17.62 -5.46
N PHE A 591 -21.32 17.02 -6.06
CA PHE A 591 -20.99 17.20 -7.46
C PHE A 591 -20.86 15.85 -8.16
N ILE A 592 -21.68 15.63 -9.19
CA ILE A 592 -21.67 14.40 -9.99
C ILE A 592 -21.53 14.80 -11.46
N ALA A 593 -20.45 14.36 -12.10
CA ALA A 593 -20.18 14.66 -13.48
C ALA A 593 -19.50 13.51 -14.23
N PRO A 594 -19.96 13.10 -15.40
CA PRO A 594 -19.24 12.13 -16.22
C PRO A 594 -17.93 12.72 -16.76
N SER A 595 -17.81 14.07 -16.77
CA SER A 595 -16.64 14.78 -17.25
C SER A 595 -16.51 16.15 -16.61
N ALA A 596 -15.27 16.64 -16.48
CA ALA A 596 -14.91 18.01 -16.15
C ALA A 596 -13.65 18.44 -16.91
N THR A 597 -13.42 19.74 -17.03
CA THR A 597 -12.29 20.33 -17.73
C THR A 597 -11.53 21.30 -16.84
N TYR A 598 -10.33 21.73 -17.24
CA TYR A 598 -9.54 22.71 -16.48
C TYR A 598 -9.81 24.14 -16.96
N ASN A 599 -10.09 24.32 -18.25
CA ASN A 599 -10.24 25.64 -18.87
C ASN A 599 -11.39 25.67 -19.88
N ILE A 600 -11.82 26.87 -20.25
CA ILE A 600 -12.91 27.13 -21.19
C ILE A 600 -12.64 26.61 -22.60
N ASN A 601 -11.40 26.46 -23.00
CA ASN A 601 -11.01 25.97 -24.32
C ASN A 601 -10.87 24.45 -24.40
N ASP A 602 -10.95 23.77 -23.28
CA ASP A 602 -10.84 22.34 -23.20
C ASP A 602 -12.10 21.66 -23.76
N LYS A 603 -12.00 20.38 -24.09
CA LYS A 603 -13.09 19.65 -24.76
C LYS A 603 -13.73 18.61 -23.86
N SER A 604 -15.07 18.55 -23.90
CA SER A 604 -15.85 17.50 -23.26
C SER A 604 -16.94 17.00 -24.18
N TYR A 605 -16.91 15.73 -24.57
CA TYR A 605 -17.90 15.21 -25.50
C TYR A 605 -18.18 13.72 -25.32
N ASN A 606 -19.38 13.28 -25.74
CA ASN A 606 -19.84 11.91 -25.67
C ASN A 606 -19.89 11.28 -24.28
N ASN A 607 -19.79 12.04 -23.20
CA ASN A 607 -19.82 11.50 -21.86
C ASN A 607 -21.26 11.19 -21.44
N THR A 608 -21.44 10.11 -20.66
CA THR A 608 -22.77 9.64 -20.26
C THR A 608 -22.88 9.51 -18.76
N LEU A 609 -23.94 10.10 -18.19
CA LEU A 609 -24.36 9.88 -16.81
C LEU A 609 -25.69 9.15 -16.78
N TYR A 610 -25.74 7.98 -16.17
CA TYR A 610 -26.95 7.20 -15.96
C TYR A 610 -27.29 7.10 -14.47
N LEU A 611 -28.47 7.59 -14.09
CA LEU A 611 -28.98 7.55 -12.73
C LEU A 611 -30.20 6.65 -12.66
N SER A 612 -30.19 5.67 -11.75
CA SER A 612 -31.25 4.69 -11.57
C SER A 612 -31.44 4.33 -10.11
N GLY A 613 -32.42 3.46 -9.81
CA GLY A 613 -32.68 2.96 -8.46
C GLY A 613 -34.00 3.44 -7.87
N ASP A 614 -34.09 3.46 -6.54
CA ASP A 614 -35.28 3.89 -5.85
C ASP A 614 -35.42 5.41 -5.74
N THR A 615 -36.65 5.93 -5.74
CA THR A 615 -36.99 7.36 -5.78
C THR A 615 -36.56 8.16 -4.54
N ASN A 616 -35.98 7.50 -3.54
CA ASN A 616 -35.62 8.13 -2.26
C ASN A 616 -34.17 8.63 -2.19
N ILE A 617 -33.37 8.42 -3.24
CA ILE A 617 -31.92 8.57 -3.22
C ILE A 617 -31.45 10.00 -2.98
N PHE A 618 -32.25 11.00 -3.39
CA PHE A 618 -31.82 12.40 -3.41
C PHE A 618 -32.82 13.34 -2.70
N LYS A 619 -33.55 12.87 -1.70
CA LYS A 619 -34.70 13.59 -1.12
C LYS A 619 -34.40 15.00 -0.59
N ASN A 620 -33.21 15.26 -0.05
CA ASN A 620 -32.93 16.47 0.71
C ASN A 620 -31.65 17.19 0.30
N THR A 621 -31.04 16.88 -0.83
CA THR A 621 -29.70 17.34 -1.19
C THR A 621 -29.71 18.31 -2.36
N ASN A 622 -28.91 19.36 -2.28
CA ASN A 622 -28.57 20.22 -3.40
C ASN A 622 -27.45 19.57 -4.22
N ILE A 623 -27.81 18.84 -5.25
CA ILE A 623 -26.87 18.12 -6.10
C ILE A 623 -26.67 18.90 -7.38
N ASP A 624 -25.42 19.15 -7.76
CA ASP A 624 -25.08 19.69 -9.06
C ASP A 624 -24.67 18.54 -10.01
N VAL A 625 -25.44 18.39 -11.08
CA VAL A 625 -25.26 17.37 -12.11
C VAL A 625 -24.77 18.06 -13.37
N LEU A 626 -23.50 17.89 -13.69
CA LEU A 626 -22.83 18.71 -14.66
C LEU A 626 -21.99 17.87 -15.63
N ALA A 627 -21.81 18.30 -16.86
CA ALA A 627 -20.86 17.71 -17.81
C ALA A 627 -19.91 18.77 -18.33
N GLY A 628 -18.59 18.49 -18.36
CA GLY A 628 -17.59 19.36 -18.95
C GLY A 628 -17.39 20.72 -18.27
N ASN A 629 -17.86 20.89 -17.05
CA ASN A 629 -17.65 22.15 -16.31
C ASN A 629 -16.20 22.28 -15.87
N ILE A 630 -15.76 23.55 -15.72
CA ILE A 630 -14.42 23.82 -15.20
C ILE A 630 -14.37 23.47 -13.71
N LEU A 631 -13.49 22.54 -13.39
CA LEU A 631 -13.23 22.10 -12.03
C LEU A 631 -11.81 22.48 -11.62
N SER A 632 -11.69 23.27 -10.58
CA SER A 632 -10.42 23.60 -9.95
C SER A 632 -10.28 22.83 -8.64
N LEU A 633 -9.35 21.91 -8.59
CA LEU A 633 -8.95 21.20 -7.37
C LEU A 633 -7.79 21.97 -6.74
N LYS A 634 -8.05 22.76 -5.71
CA LYS A 634 -6.99 23.49 -4.98
C LYS A 634 -6.09 22.54 -4.18
N ASN A 635 -6.68 21.50 -3.64
CA ASN A 635 -6.03 20.33 -3.07
C ASN A 635 -7.05 19.19 -3.12
N GLU A 636 -6.69 17.98 -2.68
CA GLU A 636 -7.58 16.81 -2.74
C GLU A 636 -8.86 16.93 -1.88
N ASN A 637 -9.00 17.99 -1.10
CA ASN A 637 -10.09 18.19 -0.14
C ASN A 637 -10.91 19.46 -0.43
N SER A 638 -10.47 20.35 -1.29
CA SER A 638 -11.21 21.55 -1.65
C SER A 638 -11.23 21.75 -3.16
N PHE A 639 -12.42 21.91 -3.69
CA PHE A 639 -12.65 22.16 -5.09
C PHE A 639 -13.59 23.35 -5.26
N SER A 640 -13.44 24.03 -6.36
CA SER A 640 -14.41 24.97 -6.85
C SER A 640 -14.72 24.63 -8.29
N TYR A 641 -15.96 24.77 -8.69
CA TYR A 641 -16.35 24.61 -10.08
C TYR A 641 -17.02 25.89 -10.57
N LYS A 642 -16.91 26.11 -11.87
CA LYS A 642 -17.60 27.17 -12.56
C LYS A 642 -18.44 26.53 -13.64
N ALA A 643 -19.76 26.63 -13.47
CA ALA A 643 -20.68 26.28 -14.54
C ALA A 643 -20.45 27.27 -15.69
N LEU A 644 -20.04 26.78 -16.83
CA LEU A 644 -19.84 27.58 -18.02
C LEU A 644 -20.59 26.97 -19.18
N ASP A 645 -21.25 27.83 -19.89
CA ASP A 645 -21.83 27.53 -21.18
C ASP A 645 -20.69 27.35 -22.20
N HIS A 646 -20.55 26.17 -22.75
CA HIS A 646 -19.32 25.79 -23.40
C HIS A 646 -19.56 25.32 -24.83
N LYS A 647 -19.07 26.06 -25.79
CA LYS A 647 -19.06 25.64 -27.20
C LYS A 647 -18.31 24.33 -27.47
N ASN A 648 -17.43 23.93 -26.57
CA ASN A 648 -16.63 22.72 -26.66
C ASN A 648 -17.20 21.54 -25.87
N ASN A 649 -18.36 21.71 -25.23
CA ASN A 649 -19.10 20.63 -24.57
C ASN A 649 -20.19 20.14 -25.51
N THR A 650 -20.03 18.95 -26.05
CA THR A 650 -20.95 18.47 -27.08
C THR A 650 -21.30 17.01 -26.87
N ASN A 651 -22.55 16.68 -27.20
CA ASN A 651 -23.01 15.31 -27.29
C ASN A 651 -22.96 14.54 -25.95
N ASN A 652 -22.97 15.26 -24.80
CA ASN A 652 -23.05 14.66 -23.49
C ASN A 652 -24.48 14.21 -23.17
N HIS A 653 -24.64 13.08 -22.47
CA HIS A 653 -25.90 12.37 -22.33
C HIS A 653 -26.27 12.14 -20.86
N LEU A 654 -27.43 12.64 -20.43
CA LEU A 654 -28.04 12.33 -19.15
C LEU A 654 -29.16 11.31 -19.32
N ILE A 655 -29.08 10.18 -18.63
CA ILE A 655 -30.08 9.11 -18.66
C ILE A 655 -30.68 8.97 -17.27
N LEU A 656 -31.99 9.04 -17.15
CA LEU A 656 -32.72 8.97 -15.89
C LEU A 656 -33.70 7.82 -15.87
N ASN A 657 -33.58 6.95 -14.86
CA ASN A 657 -34.55 5.90 -14.53
C ASN A 657 -34.99 6.04 -13.07
N THR A 658 -34.89 7.23 -12.49
CA THR A 658 -35.26 7.57 -11.14
C THR A 658 -35.63 9.06 -11.06
N ASN A 659 -36.19 9.48 -9.94
CA ASN A 659 -36.41 10.88 -9.64
C ASN A 659 -35.10 11.51 -9.11
N ILE A 660 -34.74 12.67 -9.61
CA ILE A 660 -33.64 13.47 -9.10
C ILE A 660 -34.11 14.91 -8.83
N LYS A 661 -33.76 15.44 -7.66
CA LYS A 661 -33.84 16.86 -7.35
C LYS A 661 -32.42 17.40 -7.35
N ALA A 662 -32.10 18.22 -8.35
CA ALA A 662 -30.80 18.86 -8.48
C ALA A 662 -30.92 20.35 -8.17
N ASN A 663 -29.82 20.95 -7.70
CA ASN A 663 -29.72 22.41 -7.72
C ASN A 663 -29.58 22.87 -9.16
N MET A 664 -28.66 22.28 -9.91
CA MET A 664 -28.35 22.61 -11.28
C MET A 664 -28.12 21.35 -12.13
N VAL A 665 -28.53 21.37 -13.38
CA VAL A 665 -28.16 20.43 -14.42
C VAL A 665 -27.65 21.22 -15.62
N ASN A 666 -26.42 20.96 -16.08
CA ASN A 666 -25.83 21.76 -17.13
C ASN A 666 -24.95 20.94 -18.10
N ASN A 667 -24.79 21.43 -19.33
CA ASN A 667 -23.94 20.89 -20.37
C ASN A 667 -24.29 19.47 -20.86
N PHE A 668 -25.56 19.08 -20.78
CA PHE A 668 -26.07 17.88 -21.43
C PHE A 668 -26.87 18.27 -22.68
N ASP A 669 -26.52 17.70 -23.82
CA ASP A 669 -27.27 17.89 -25.07
C ASP A 669 -28.37 16.84 -25.22
N HIS A 670 -28.18 15.65 -24.63
CA HIS A 670 -29.08 14.56 -24.78
C HIS A 670 -29.67 14.10 -23.45
N TYR A 671 -30.99 13.95 -23.45
CA TYR A 671 -31.73 13.46 -22.30
C TYR A 671 -32.50 12.19 -22.67
N SER A 672 -32.34 11.15 -21.89
CA SER A 672 -33.14 9.91 -22.06
C SER A 672 -33.82 9.55 -20.75
N PHE A 673 -35.09 9.21 -20.84
CA PHE A 673 -35.91 8.83 -19.69
C PHE A 673 -36.38 7.39 -19.86
N ILE A 674 -36.08 6.56 -18.89
CA ILE A 674 -36.56 5.17 -18.81
C ILE A 674 -37.70 5.16 -17.82
N LEU A 675 -38.93 5.13 -18.31
CA LEU A 675 -40.14 5.37 -17.51
C LEU A 675 -40.47 4.20 -16.60
N LYS A 676 -40.94 4.53 -15.39
CA LYS A 676 -41.47 3.62 -14.34
C LYS A 676 -42.73 4.22 -13.74
N ASP A 677 -43.72 3.40 -13.39
CA ASP A 677 -45.01 3.85 -12.82
C ASP A 677 -44.87 4.56 -11.47
N ASN A 678 -43.84 4.23 -10.67
CA ASN A 678 -43.62 4.83 -9.37
C ASN A 678 -42.87 6.19 -9.42
N VAL A 679 -42.44 6.64 -10.59
CA VAL A 679 -41.75 7.93 -10.79
C VAL A 679 -42.69 8.89 -11.52
N LYS A 680 -43.20 9.91 -10.83
CA LYS A 680 -44.06 10.93 -11.42
C LYS A 680 -43.27 12.03 -12.11
N THR A 681 -42.16 12.47 -11.52
CA THR A 681 -41.27 13.51 -12.04
C THR A 681 -39.83 12.95 -12.05
N TYR A 682 -39.14 13.06 -13.18
CA TYR A 682 -37.80 12.51 -13.35
C TYR A 682 -36.71 13.47 -12.95
N LEU A 683 -36.78 14.73 -13.41
CA LEU A 683 -35.79 15.77 -13.13
C LEU A 683 -36.49 17.00 -12.57
N SER A 684 -36.06 17.46 -11.40
CA SER A 684 -36.46 18.77 -10.85
C SER A 684 -35.20 19.57 -10.55
N THR A 685 -35.14 20.85 -11.00
CA THR A 685 -34.02 21.74 -10.75
C THR A 685 -34.48 23.05 -10.12
N LYS A 686 -33.59 23.67 -9.34
CA LYS A 686 -33.77 25.06 -8.86
C LYS A 686 -33.36 26.07 -9.94
N GLU A 687 -32.23 25.81 -10.60
CA GLU A 687 -31.71 26.67 -11.68
C GLU A 687 -32.30 26.29 -13.05
N GLU A 688 -32.06 27.16 -14.04
CA GLU A 688 -32.52 26.96 -15.42
C GLU A 688 -31.97 25.63 -16.01
N ILE A 689 -32.74 25.06 -16.92
CA ILE A 689 -32.27 23.94 -17.78
C ILE A 689 -32.01 24.50 -19.19
N ASN A 690 -30.79 24.32 -19.68
CA ASN A 690 -30.44 24.71 -21.06
C ASN A 690 -30.89 23.61 -22.03
N ILE A 691 -31.59 23.99 -23.08
CA ILE A 691 -32.04 23.12 -24.18
C ILE A 691 -31.76 23.80 -25.52
N SER A 692 -30.93 23.20 -26.35
CA SER A 692 -30.61 23.72 -27.70
C SER A 692 -31.35 22.94 -28.79
N LYS A 693 -31.30 23.45 -30.02
CA LYS A 693 -31.86 22.77 -31.22
C LYS A 693 -31.16 21.44 -31.52
N GLU A 694 -29.94 21.26 -31.08
CA GLU A 694 -29.16 20.05 -31.25
C GLU A 694 -29.44 19.03 -30.16
N SER A 695 -30.14 19.41 -29.11
CA SER A 695 -30.54 18.50 -28.02
C SER A 695 -31.47 17.40 -28.52
N SER A 696 -31.57 16.33 -27.74
CA SER A 696 -32.58 15.29 -27.97
C SER A 696 -33.25 14.88 -26.65
N ILE A 697 -34.53 14.53 -26.74
CA ILE A 697 -35.30 13.93 -25.63
C ILE A 697 -35.82 12.56 -26.14
N ASN A 698 -35.34 11.50 -25.51
CA ASN A 698 -35.70 10.13 -25.88
C ASN A 698 -36.41 9.43 -24.73
N ILE A 699 -37.47 8.72 -25.01
CA ILE A 699 -38.29 8.00 -24.05
C ILE A 699 -38.22 6.52 -24.26
N TYR A 700 -37.95 5.81 -23.18
CA TYR A 700 -37.89 4.35 -23.16
C TYR A 700 -38.81 3.81 -22.09
N THR A 701 -39.32 2.60 -22.28
CA THR A 701 -40.12 1.86 -21.33
C THR A 701 -39.62 0.45 -21.18
N ASN A 702 -39.83 -0.16 -20.02
CA ASN A 702 -39.91 -1.59 -19.87
C ASN A 702 -41.39 -1.98 -20.09
N ASN A 703 -41.68 -3.22 -20.45
CA ASN A 703 -43.00 -3.71 -20.92
C ASN A 703 -44.17 -3.55 -19.92
N ASN A 704 -43.99 -2.91 -18.74
CA ASN A 704 -44.95 -2.90 -17.65
C ASN A 704 -45.46 -1.50 -17.25
N VAL A 705 -45.17 -0.45 -18.03
CA VAL A 705 -45.57 0.93 -17.69
C VAL A 705 -47.09 1.11 -18.00
N LYS A 706 -47.86 1.39 -16.95
CA LYS A 706 -49.34 1.58 -17.02
C LYS A 706 -49.74 3.05 -17.10
N ASN A 707 -48.96 3.94 -16.48
CA ASN A 707 -49.20 5.36 -16.50
C ASN A 707 -49.03 5.94 -17.90
N LYS A 708 -49.85 6.89 -18.26
CA LYS A 708 -49.81 7.48 -19.59
C LYS A 708 -49.13 8.82 -19.65
N SER A 709 -48.92 9.47 -18.51
CA SER A 709 -48.32 10.81 -18.45
C SER A 709 -47.30 10.94 -17.32
N PHE A 710 -46.17 11.60 -17.61
CA PHE A 710 -45.07 11.81 -16.67
C PHE A 710 -44.47 13.19 -16.88
N ILE A 711 -44.01 13.83 -15.80
CA ILE A 711 -43.18 15.03 -15.89
C ILE A 711 -41.72 14.59 -16.10
N LEU A 712 -41.16 14.91 -17.24
CA LEU A 712 -39.76 14.58 -17.55
C LEU A 712 -38.80 15.52 -16.86
N MET A 713 -39.05 16.83 -17.02
CA MET A 713 -38.21 17.89 -16.50
C MET A 713 -39.10 18.99 -15.88
N GLN A 714 -38.67 19.52 -14.77
CA GLN A 714 -39.27 20.68 -14.12
C GLN A 714 -38.17 21.58 -13.58
N SER A 715 -38.24 22.88 -13.85
CA SER A 715 -37.31 23.88 -13.34
C SER A 715 -38.04 25.02 -12.66
N GLU A 716 -37.55 25.46 -11.48
CA GLU A 716 -38.11 26.59 -10.77
C GLU A 716 -37.93 27.91 -11.57
N LYS A 717 -36.80 28.04 -12.27
CA LYS A 717 -36.47 29.22 -13.09
C LYS A 717 -36.85 29.07 -14.57
N GLY A 718 -37.20 27.84 -15.01
CA GLY A 718 -37.65 27.54 -16.39
C GLY A 718 -36.53 27.06 -17.29
N PHE A 719 -36.72 27.19 -18.61
CA PHE A 719 -35.81 26.71 -19.63
C PHE A 719 -35.19 27.87 -20.40
N VAL A 720 -33.93 27.69 -20.81
CA VAL A 720 -33.19 28.65 -21.65
C VAL A 720 -32.64 27.97 -22.92
N ASP A 721 -32.47 28.76 -23.96
CA ASP A 721 -31.85 28.34 -25.22
C ASP A 721 -30.30 28.37 -25.14
N GLU A 722 -29.63 28.02 -26.24
CA GLU A 722 -28.18 28.07 -26.41
C GLU A 722 -27.53 29.44 -26.19
N ASN A 723 -28.33 30.52 -26.14
CA ASN A 723 -27.89 31.87 -25.89
C ASN A 723 -28.30 32.40 -24.49
N ASN A 724 -28.71 31.47 -23.60
CA ASN A 724 -29.24 31.77 -22.25
C ASN A 724 -30.49 32.66 -22.25
N LYS A 725 -31.25 32.67 -23.33
CA LYS A 725 -32.54 33.37 -23.41
C LYS A 725 -33.64 32.46 -22.88
N HIS A 726 -34.45 33.02 -21.95
CA HIS A 726 -35.63 32.31 -21.43
C HIS A 726 -36.63 31.99 -22.55
N LEU A 727 -37.07 30.72 -22.53
CA LEU A 727 -38.08 30.24 -23.46
C LEU A 727 -39.48 30.36 -22.84
N ASN A 728 -40.37 31.01 -23.55
CA ASN A 728 -41.80 30.98 -23.20
C ASN A 728 -42.44 29.68 -23.64
N GLN A 729 -43.73 29.49 -23.37
CA GLN A 729 -44.45 28.25 -23.67
C GLN A 729 -44.43 27.87 -25.15
N GLU A 730 -44.64 28.86 -26.04
CA GLU A 730 -44.71 28.64 -27.49
C GLU A 730 -43.32 28.32 -28.09
N ASP A 731 -42.28 29.06 -27.66
CA ASP A 731 -40.90 28.83 -28.07
C ASP A 731 -40.43 27.48 -27.65
N LEU A 732 -40.67 27.08 -26.39
CA LEU A 732 -40.29 25.81 -25.86
C LEU A 732 -41.05 24.64 -26.53
N GLN A 733 -42.38 24.80 -26.78
CA GLN A 733 -43.15 23.76 -27.49
C GLN A 733 -42.68 23.63 -28.91
N SER A 734 -42.36 24.70 -29.61
CA SER A 734 -41.81 24.67 -30.95
C SER A 734 -40.46 23.97 -31.00
N LEU A 735 -39.60 24.24 -30.06
CA LEU A 735 -38.32 23.53 -29.88
C LEU A 735 -38.51 22.03 -29.63
N LEU A 736 -39.39 21.63 -28.71
CA LEU A 736 -39.69 20.22 -28.44
C LEU A 736 -40.13 19.44 -29.66
N ASN A 737 -40.89 20.02 -30.58
CA ASN A 737 -41.33 19.40 -31.83
C ASN A 737 -40.13 19.05 -32.78
N VAL A 738 -39.01 19.76 -32.63
CA VAL A 738 -37.76 19.46 -33.32
C VAL A 738 -36.99 18.36 -32.58
N LEU A 739 -36.86 18.47 -31.25
CA LEU A 739 -36.05 17.57 -30.42
C LEU A 739 -36.55 16.12 -30.45
N VAL A 740 -37.84 15.89 -30.57
CA VAL A 740 -38.43 14.55 -30.72
C VAL A 740 -37.87 13.80 -31.93
N LYS A 741 -37.45 14.52 -32.98
CA LYS A 741 -36.88 13.93 -34.18
C LYS A 741 -35.41 13.60 -34.06
N ASN A 742 -34.70 14.26 -33.14
CA ASN A 742 -33.30 13.98 -32.82
C ASN A 742 -33.20 12.68 -32.03
N ASN A 743 -32.23 11.86 -32.34
CA ASN A 743 -32.10 10.57 -31.71
C ASN A 743 -30.66 10.31 -31.23
N LYS A 744 -30.51 10.04 -29.93
CA LYS A 744 -29.26 9.57 -29.35
C LYS A 744 -29.44 8.12 -28.89
N SER A 745 -28.54 7.25 -29.31
CA SER A 745 -28.52 5.86 -28.86
C SER A 745 -28.22 5.76 -27.40
N LEU A 746 -28.89 4.86 -26.67
CA LEU A 746 -28.50 4.50 -25.33
C LEU A 746 -27.12 3.84 -25.29
N HIS A 747 -26.44 3.99 -24.18
CA HIS A 747 -25.20 3.27 -23.94
C HIS A 747 -25.39 1.76 -24.06
N LYS A 748 -24.40 1.04 -24.61
CA LYS A 748 -24.45 -0.41 -24.89
C LYS A 748 -24.94 -1.25 -23.71
N ASN A 749 -24.57 -0.87 -22.48
CA ASN A 749 -24.94 -1.59 -21.26
C ASN A 749 -26.42 -1.46 -20.87
N ILE A 750 -27.16 -0.54 -21.48
CA ILE A 750 -28.58 -0.23 -21.16
C ILE A 750 -29.50 -0.72 -22.28
N LYS A 751 -29.08 -0.62 -23.53
CA LYS A 751 -29.87 -0.80 -24.71
C LYS A 751 -30.66 -2.12 -24.77
N ALA A 752 -30.13 -3.20 -24.24
CA ALA A 752 -30.73 -4.52 -24.28
C ALA A 752 -31.95 -4.71 -23.32
N LYS A 753 -32.21 -3.76 -22.44
CA LYS A 753 -33.21 -3.90 -21.34
C LYS A 753 -34.46 -3.05 -21.51
N VAL A 754 -34.51 -2.19 -22.52
CA VAL A 754 -35.58 -1.20 -22.68
C VAL A 754 -35.98 -1.05 -24.15
N GLN A 755 -37.24 -0.61 -24.38
CA GLN A 755 -37.79 -0.35 -25.70
C GLN A 755 -38.09 1.13 -25.87
N LYS A 756 -37.85 1.69 -27.07
CA LYS A 756 -38.22 3.08 -27.38
C LYS A 756 -39.73 3.20 -27.44
N ALA A 757 -40.30 4.15 -26.66
CA ALA A 757 -41.74 4.40 -26.63
C ALA A 757 -42.17 5.29 -27.80
N LYS A 758 -43.48 5.20 -28.15
CA LYS A 758 -44.17 6.23 -28.94
C LYS A 758 -44.77 7.25 -28.00
N TYR A 759 -44.51 8.52 -28.20
CA TYR A 759 -44.91 9.56 -27.29
C TYR A 759 -45.09 10.93 -27.94
N THR A 760 -45.76 11.84 -27.21
CA THR A 760 -45.81 13.27 -27.51
C THR A 760 -45.31 14.06 -26.33
N LEU A 761 -44.66 15.20 -26.57
CA LEU A 761 -44.21 16.13 -25.51
C LEU A 761 -45.12 17.35 -25.50
N SER A 762 -45.40 17.85 -24.30
CA SER A 762 -46.13 19.07 -24.05
C SER A 762 -45.45 19.94 -22.98
N VAL A 763 -45.68 21.24 -23.04
CA VAL A 763 -45.15 22.21 -22.11
C VAL A 763 -46.28 22.66 -21.19
N SER A 764 -45.97 22.81 -19.88
CA SER A 764 -46.91 23.43 -18.94
C SER A 764 -47.20 24.90 -19.25
N ASN A 765 -48.35 25.44 -18.81
CA ASN A 765 -48.75 26.81 -19.10
C ASN A 765 -47.77 27.87 -18.57
N ASP A 766 -47.03 27.55 -17.51
CA ASP A 766 -46.01 28.40 -16.92
C ASP A 766 -44.63 28.27 -17.58
N ALA A 767 -44.50 27.44 -18.62
CA ALA A 767 -43.25 27.08 -19.29
C ALA A 767 -42.17 26.49 -18.36
N LYS A 768 -42.56 25.90 -17.19
CA LYS A 768 -41.63 25.37 -16.19
C LYS A 768 -41.53 23.85 -16.20
N SER A 769 -42.36 23.17 -16.97
CA SER A 769 -42.36 21.70 -17.01
C SER A 769 -42.52 21.16 -18.42
N ILE A 770 -41.77 20.10 -18.72
CA ILE A 770 -41.95 19.27 -19.93
C ILE A 770 -42.60 17.97 -19.52
N VAL A 771 -43.74 17.67 -20.15
CA VAL A 771 -44.57 16.49 -19.87
C VAL A 771 -44.54 15.55 -21.07
N VAL A 772 -44.39 14.26 -20.81
CA VAL A 772 -44.57 13.23 -21.82
C VAL A 772 -45.91 12.55 -21.67
N ASN A 773 -46.59 12.31 -22.84
CA ASN A 773 -47.77 11.49 -22.95
C ASN A 773 -47.45 10.30 -23.81
N LEU A 774 -47.61 9.09 -23.26
CA LEU A 774 -47.42 7.85 -24.02
C LEU A 774 -48.59 7.60 -24.92
N ASN A 775 -48.31 7.39 -26.19
CA ASN A 775 -49.34 6.99 -27.19
C ASN A 775 -49.67 5.50 -27.01
N LYS A 776 -50.94 5.16 -27.06
CA LYS A 776 -51.37 3.73 -27.11
C LYS A 776 -50.71 3.09 -28.34
N ASN A 777 -50.12 1.93 -28.17
CA ASN A 777 -49.76 1.07 -29.29
C ASN A 777 -51.00 0.55 -29.99
#